data_2490dbeee3f282a661d6e0aca7ba5463
#
_entry.id   2490dbeee3f282a661d6e0aca7ba5463
#
_cell.length_a   1.000
_cell.length_b   1.000
_cell.length_c   1.000
_cell.angle_alpha   90.00
_cell.angle_beta   90.00
_cell.angle_gamma   90.00
#
_symmetry.space_group_name_H-M   'P 1'
#
loop_
_entity.id
_entity.type
_entity.pdbx_description
1 polymer ?
#
loop_
_entity_poly.entity_id
_entity_poly.type
_entity_poly.pdbx_seq_one_letter_code
_entity_poly.pdbx_strand_id
1 'polypeptide(L)'
;MKKLYTPMKINGLELKNRVVMSPMSVGHCVDGIFDAAAADFYRTRAEGGVGLIVFANMQWDKVRHAHNVPLLTDEKYIPTLETITSAIHEGGAKVFAQIMHRGTSAPRATIDGLEAVGPSAVPRKFTHYEMPRALTIDEIHEFVQWQAEAAVIAKKAGFDGIELETNSGYLYGQFWSPLTNKREDEYGCQNMENRNRFMVETLTAIRAAVGPDYPLQLRVSGSDLLEGGCTGDDIADICEYLDKTGLVDCFSITAGWHDSTVPLITMEVPFGNWNYLGRQIKAKVKAPVIMGMRQYIKEAEEVVERGDFDGVVIGRPFLADPDVVNKAIAGKAEDIRPCVGCNALCLDAAQAGKEVGCIGNYECNRETALRNAEGKLPTEVKSEHPERILVIGAGPSGMEFARVSALRGHKVTIWEKRNRTIGLSLFAATPPRRYDIRYLGQWLEHTCRELGVEIILNKEATAEDILAASKDFDRVVIAAGSKAVMPPIPTEEGADIVHAWDVFEGKARLGKNVVVVGGGDVGVEVAMTIAEVGTITAEQLRFMMIYKTEPEAKLKQLLNNGVYKVTVVEMGKKFAPDINPGSRWSIMYRTKQLGVNLLKETRVLKLGKGAVEVENADGKQSIPADTIVIAAGAKPNNDLYEALKDKLPKVDVVGDSVSVGRINNAVASAYQLAMTI
;
A
#
# COMPACT_ATOMS: atom_id res chain seq x y z
N MET A 1 -16.44 20.82 15.89
CA MET A 1 -15.22 20.18 15.33
C MET A 1 -15.24 18.74 15.78
N LYS A 2 -15.04 17.77 14.87
CA LYS A 2 -15.00 16.34 15.24
C LYS A 2 -13.81 16.06 16.16
N LYS A 3 -13.96 15.12 17.10
CA LYS A 3 -12.96 14.80 18.13
C LYS A 3 -11.57 14.47 17.54
N LEU A 4 -11.51 13.82 16.37
CA LEU A 4 -10.27 13.52 15.66
C LEU A 4 -9.38 14.75 15.43
N TYR A 5 -9.98 15.94 15.25
CA TYR A 5 -9.29 17.19 14.96
C TYR A 5 -9.12 18.10 16.18
N THR A 6 -9.42 17.60 17.38
CA THR A 6 -9.14 18.31 18.63
C THR A 6 -7.77 17.93 19.19
N PRO A 7 -7.12 18.79 19.97
CA PRO A 7 -5.83 18.48 20.59
C PRO A 7 -5.83 17.19 21.40
N MET A 8 -4.66 16.55 21.47
CA MET A 8 -4.38 15.37 22.28
C MET A 8 -3.03 15.56 22.98
N LYS A 9 -2.86 14.98 24.17
CA LYS A 9 -1.57 14.99 24.89
C LYS A 9 -0.99 13.60 24.99
N ILE A 10 0.33 13.50 24.81
CA ILE A 10 1.16 12.34 25.11
C ILE A 10 2.21 12.80 26.10
N ASN A 11 2.13 12.34 27.35
CA ASN A 11 2.84 12.93 28.46
C ASN A 11 2.56 14.46 28.52
N GLY A 12 3.52 15.32 28.68
CA GLY A 12 3.36 16.78 28.62
C GLY A 12 3.18 17.38 27.22
N LEU A 13 3.49 16.64 26.16
CA LEU A 13 3.48 17.13 24.78
C LEU A 13 2.06 17.23 24.22
N GLU A 14 1.68 18.42 23.76
CA GLU A 14 0.40 18.65 23.09
C GLU A 14 0.54 18.52 21.56
N LEU A 15 -0.33 17.71 20.97
CA LEU A 15 -0.51 17.56 19.53
C LEU A 15 -1.74 18.39 19.09
N LYS A 16 -1.65 19.10 17.98
CA LYS A 16 -2.75 19.95 17.44
C LYS A 16 -4.01 19.17 17.05
N ASN A 17 -3.89 17.88 16.77
CA ASN A 17 -4.97 16.94 16.49
C ASN A 17 -4.53 15.48 16.78
N ARG A 18 -5.41 14.51 16.54
CA ARG A 18 -5.26 13.10 16.89
C ARG A 18 -4.86 12.23 15.69
N VAL A 19 -4.36 12.85 14.61
CA VAL A 19 -3.90 12.16 13.40
C VAL A 19 -2.38 12.07 13.44
N VAL A 20 -1.87 10.85 13.37
CA VAL A 20 -0.45 10.53 13.37
C VAL A 20 -0.05 9.96 12.03
N MET A 21 1.01 10.47 11.43
CA MET A 21 1.63 9.86 10.25
C MET A 21 2.47 8.66 10.67
N SER A 22 2.14 7.50 10.12
CA SER A 22 2.88 6.25 10.36
C SER A 22 4.33 6.35 9.90
N PRO A 23 5.27 5.74 10.61
CA PRO A 23 6.63 5.61 10.13
C PRO A 23 6.66 4.89 8.79
N MET A 24 7.41 5.45 7.84
CA MET A 24 7.61 4.90 6.49
C MET A 24 9.03 5.18 6.01
N SER A 25 9.71 4.17 5.50
CA SER A 25 11.00 4.37 4.81
C SER A 25 10.72 4.99 3.44
N VAL A 26 11.09 6.26 3.27
CA VAL A 26 10.79 7.01 2.05
C VAL A 26 11.91 7.03 1.02
N GLY A 27 13.09 6.50 1.38
CA GLY A 27 14.33 6.64 0.63
C GLY A 27 15.11 7.88 1.07
N HIS A 28 15.97 8.41 0.18
CA HIS A 28 16.75 9.63 0.43
C HIS A 28 17.75 9.53 1.59
N CYS A 29 18.15 8.32 2.00
CA CYS A 29 19.11 8.08 3.06
C CYS A 29 20.23 7.16 2.57
N VAL A 30 21.48 7.61 2.71
CA VAL A 30 22.68 6.83 2.45
C VAL A 30 23.62 6.97 3.63
N ASP A 31 24.03 5.85 4.22
CA ASP A 31 24.89 5.80 5.42
C ASP A 31 24.46 6.75 6.54
N GLY A 32 23.15 6.82 6.79
CA GLY A 32 22.54 7.66 7.83
C GLY A 32 22.38 9.13 7.47
N ILE A 33 22.81 9.57 6.28
CA ILE A 33 22.74 10.95 5.83
C ILE A 33 21.54 11.13 4.88
N PHE A 34 20.76 12.17 5.12
CA PHE A 34 19.59 12.54 4.31
C PHE A 34 19.92 13.68 3.35
N ASP A 35 19.28 13.66 2.17
CA ASP A 35 19.28 14.79 1.25
C ASP A 35 18.12 15.77 1.54
N ALA A 36 18.11 16.90 0.81
CA ALA A 36 17.08 17.94 0.97
C ALA A 36 15.68 17.44 0.58
N ALA A 37 15.55 16.40 -0.27
CA ALA A 37 14.28 15.89 -0.69
C ALA A 37 13.53 15.19 0.45
N ALA A 38 14.25 14.53 1.38
CA ALA A 38 13.66 14.00 2.58
C ALA A 38 13.00 15.09 3.44
N ALA A 39 13.68 16.20 3.66
CA ALA A 39 13.16 17.32 4.45
C ALA A 39 11.89 17.92 3.81
N ASP A 40 11.91 18.15 2.50
CA ASP A 40 10.75 18.70 1.77
C ASP A 40 9.55 17.72 1.77
N PHE A 41 9.82 16.43 1.62
CA PHE A 41 8.78 15.39 1.75
C PHE A 41 8.04 15.49 3.08
N TYR A 42 8.76 15.55 4.20
CA TYR A 42 8.13 15.61 5.53
C TYR A 42 7.51 16.96 5.81
N ARG A 43 8.13 18.09 5.38
CA ARG A 43 7.55 19.44 5.48
C ARG A 43 6.19 19.50 4.81
N THR A 44 6.08 19.04 3.58
CA THR A 44 4.82 19.04 2.81
C THR A 44 3.68 18.34 3.56
N ARG A 45 3.96 17.23 4.26
CA ARG A 45 2.95 16.50 5.05
C ARG A 45 2.63 17.18 6.39
N ALA A 46 3.60 17.84 7.00
CA ALA A 46 3.39 18.65 8.20
C ALA A 46 2.49 19.87 7.92
N GLU A 47 2.74 20.58 6.81
CA GLU A 47 1.90 21.65 6.26
C GLU A 47 0.49 21.13 5.92
N GLY A 48 0.38 19.88 5.46
CA GLY A 48 -0.88 19.18 5.20
C GLY A 48 -1.74 18.88 6.42
N GLY A 49 -1.32 19.35 7.60
CA GLY A 49 -2.15 19.41 8.82
C GLY A 49 -1.98 18.27 9.81
N VAL A 50 -1.06 17.32 9.61
CA VAL A 50 -0.84 16.21 10.56
C VAL A 50 -0.40 16.73 11.93
N GLY A 51 -0.86 16.07 13.03
CA GLY A 51 -0.49 16.44 14.40
C GLY A 51 0.89 15.93 14.81
N LEU A 52 1.21 14.70 14.44
CA LEU A 52 2.48 14.04 14.76
C LEU A 52 2.98 13.24 13.56
N ILE A 53 4.26 13.34 13.26
CA ILE A 53 4.96 12.46 12.32
C ILE A 53 5.86 11.51 13.11
N VAL A 54 5.73 10.21 12.90
CA VAL A 54 6.70 9.25 13.40
C VAL A 54 7.72 9.01 12.30
N PHE A 55 8.96 9.46 12.54
CA PHE A 55 10.07 9.32 11.60
C PHE A 55 10.67 7.93 11.70
N ALA A 56 10.80 7.24 10.55
CA ALA A 56 10.90 5.79 10.48
C ALA A 56 12.30 5.21 10.60
N ASN A 57 12.33 4.01 11.21
CA ASN A 57 13.35 2.95 11.12
C ASN A 57 14.75 3.36 11.55
N MET A 58 14.89 4.20 12.57
CA MET A 58 16.20 4.64 13.06
C MET A 58 16.90 3.50 13.80
N GLN A 59 18.06 3.07 13.29
CA GLN A 59 18.81 1.98 13.89
C GLN A 59 19.89 2.49 14.86
N TRP A 60 20.02 1.78 15.96
CA TRP A 60 20.86 2.15 17.09
C TRP A 60 21.96 1.11 17.39
N ASP A 61 21.87 -0.09 16.80
CA ASP A 61 22.94 -1.09 16.94
C ASP A 61 24.22 -0.57 16.25
N LYS A 62 25.27 -0.39 17.02
CA LYS A 62 26.54 0.16 16.54
C LYS A 62 27.30 -0.79 15.61
N VAL A 63 26.88 -2.06 15.55
CA VAL A 63 27.55 -3.14 14.82
C VAL A 63 26.69 -3.66 13.66
N ARG A 64 25.39 -3.87 13.89
CA ARG A 64 24.48 -4.55 12.96
C ARG A 64 23.39 -3.61 12.47
N HIS A 65 23.74 -2.67 11.61
CA HIS A 65 22.79 -1.73 11.01
C HIS A 65 22.87 -1.75 9.49
N ALA A 66 21.79 -1.37 8.85
CA ALA A 66 21.74 -1.25 7.40
C ALA A 66 22.22 0.13 6.94
N HIS A 67 22.78 0.21 5.72
CA HIS A 67 23.36 1.46 5.20
C HIS A 67 22.34 2.46 4.66
N ASN A 68 21.15 2.00 4.27
CA ASN A 68 20.10 2.85 3.67
C ASN A 68 18.99 3.24 4.66
N VAL A 69 19.36 3.43 5.92
CA VAL A 69 18.45 3.79 7.01
C VAL A 69 19.03 4.91 7.86
N PRO A 70 18.20 5.69 8.57
CA PRO A 70 18.69 6.66 9.55
C PRO A 70 19.39 5.94 10.73
N LEU A 71 20.45 6.57 11.23
CA LEU A 71 21.28 6.01 12.31
C LEU A 71 21.26 6.93 13.54
N LEU A 72 21.22 6.28 14.72
CA LEU A 72 21.35 6.91 16.04
C LEU A 72 22.56 6.31 16.80
N THR A 73 23.59 5.92 16.07
CA THR A 73 24.78 5.26 16.62
C THR A 73 25.88 6.22 17.04
N ASP A 74 25.83 7.48 16.58
CA ASP A 74 26.86 8.51 16.79
C ASP A 74 26.25 9.91 16.65
N GLU A 75 26.76 10.88 17.45
CA GLU A 75 26.31 12.28 17.41
C GLU A 75 26.58 12.98 16.05
N LYS A 76 27.51 12.45 15.23
CA LYS A 76 27.77 12.95 13.87
C LYS A 76 26.53 13.01 12.96
N TYR A 77 25.49 12.20 13.28
CA TYR A 77 24.23 12.18 12.53
C TYR A 77 23.24 13.29 12.95
N ILE A 78 23.49 14.00 14.08
CA ILE A 78 22.60 15.06 14.56
C ILE A 78 22.32 16.11 13.49
N PRO A 79 23.30 16.69 12.78
CA PRO A 79 23.04 17.76 11.83
C PRO A 79 22.08 17.36 10.68
N THR A 80 22.18 16.13 10.16
CA THR A 80 21.26 15.66 9.11
C THR A 80 19.84 15.40 9.66
N LEU A 81 19.73 14.95 10.91
CA LEU A 81 18.45 14.74 11.57
C LEU A 81 17.76 16.05 11.95
N GLU A 82 18.53 17.09 12.34
CA GLU A 82 18.01 18.43 12.63
C GLU A 82 17.39 19.08 11.38
N THR A 83 17.89 18.81 10.18
CA THR A 83 17.24 19.31 8.95
C THR A 83 15.85 18.74 8.76
N ILE A 84 15.64 17.49 9.15
CA ILE A 84 14.34 16.81 9.09
C ILE A 84 13.39 17.32 10.17
N THR A 85 13.85 17.36 11.44
CA THR A 85 13.00 17.81 12.56
C THR A 85 12.61 19.28 12.41
N SER A 86 13.53 20.15 11.99
CA SER A 86 13.26 21.55 11.70
C SER A 86 12.20 21.70 10.61
N ALA A 87 12.33 20.96 9.49
CA ALA A 87 11.38 21.02 8.38
C ALA A 87 9.95 20.57 8.82
N ILE A 88 9.85 19.58 9.69
CA ILE A 88 8.57 19.11 10.23
C ILE A 88 7.97 20.17 11.19
N HIS A 89 8.78 20.76 12.06
CA HIS A 89 8.35 21.80 12.98
C HIS A 89 7.90 23.06 12.24
N GLU A 90 8.65 23.51 11.23
CA GLU A 90 8.27 24.62 10.35
C GLU A 90 6.89 24.38 9.70
N GLY A 91 6.59 23.14 9.28
CA GLY A 91 5.28 22.74 8.78
C GLY A 91 4.19 22.62 9.87
N GLY A 92 4.54 22.86 11.14
CA GLY A 92 3.59 22.91 12.26
C GLY A 92 3.18 21.53 12.82
N ALA A 93 3.94 20.46 12.60
CA ALA A 93 3.73 19.15 13.22
C ALA A 93 4.77 18.86 14.31
N LYS A 94 4.46 17.90 15.20
CA LYS A 94 5.41 17.29 16.12
C LYS A 94 6.07 16.07 15.47
N VAL A 95 7.24 15.64 15.98
CA VAL A 95 7.98 14.51 15.43
C VAL A 95 8.55 13.58 16.49
N PHE A 96 8.29 12.28 16.36
CA PHE A 96 8.91 11.22 17.18
C PHE A 96 9.95 10.45 16.35
N ALA A 97 11.06 10.09 16.99
CA ALA A 97 12.04 9.17 16.43
C ALA A 97 11.58 7.74 16.66
N GLN A 98 11.29 6.98 15.60
CA GLN A 98 11.07 5.56 15.74
C GLN A 98 12.42 4.83 15.80
N ILE A 99 12.75 4.30 16.96
CA ILE A 99 13.95 3.48 17.15
C ILE A 99 13.62 1.99 17.05
N MET A 100 14.40 1.27 16.27
CA MET A 100 14.11 -0.13 15.96
C MET A 100 15.36 -0.99 15.84
N HIS A 101 15.19 -2.29 16.06
CA HIS A 101 16.16 -3.31 15.74
C HIS A 101 15.47 -4.56 15.20
N ARG A 102 15.91 -5.03 14.02
CA ARG A 102 15.27 -6.16 13.34
C ARG A 102 15.37 -7.49 14.09
N GLY A 103 16.32 -7.61 15.01
CA GLY A 103 16.54 -8.87 15.71
C GLY A 103 16.87 -10.00 14.74
N THR A 104 16.27 -11.18 14.94
CA THR A 104 16.43 -12.34 14.05
C THR A 104 15.79 -12.15 12.66
N SER A 105 15.11 -11.02 12.43
CA SER A 105 14.54 -10.66 11.12
C SER A 105 15.49 -9.83 10.25
N ALA A 106 16.75 -9.66 10.62
CA ALA A 106 17.77 -8.99 9.81
C ALA A 106 18.43 -9.98 8.84
N PRO A 107 18.24 -9.86 7.50
CA PRO A 107 18.99 -10.67 6.56
C PRO A 107 20.48 -10.33 6.62
N ARG A 108 21.37 -11.31 6.61
CA ARG A 108 22.83 -11.12 6.66
C ARG A 108 23.33 -10.14 5.60
N ALA A 109 22.76 -10.20 4.40
CA ALA A 109 23.11 -9.29 3.31
C ALA A 109 22.85 -7.81 3.60
N THR A 110 22.03 -7.48 4.61
CA THR A 110 21.71 -6.09 4.99
C THR A 110 22.51 -5.60 6.20
N ILE A 111 23.31 -6.47 6.82
CA ILE A 111 24.14 -6.19 8.01
C ILE A 111 25.58 -6.71 7.81
N ASP A 112 26.16 -6.44 6.65
CA ASP A 112 27.56 -6.75 6.27
C ASP A 112 27.97 -8.23 6.42
N GLY A 113 27.01 -9.14 6.23
CA GLY A 113 27.25 -10.57 6.37
C GLY A 113 27.31 -11.10 7.81
N LEU A 114 27.09 -10.22 8.80
CA LEU A 114 27.09 -10.58 10.21
C LEU A 114 25.91 -11.50 10.57
N GLU A 115 26.01 -12.18 11.70
CA GLU A 115 24.89 -12.97 12.21
C GLU A 115 23.84 -12.07 12.82
N ALA A 116 22.56 -12.29 12.43
CA ALA A 116 21.43 -11.70 13.11
C ALA A 116 21.35 -12.21 14.57
N VAL A 117 20.87 -11.38 15.47
CA VAL A 117 20.77 -11.69 16.89
C VAL A 117 19.35 -11.52 17.42
N GLY A 118 19.03 -12.24 18.49
CA GLY A 118 17.71 -12.13 19.14
C GLY A 118 17.65 -12.95 20.41
N PRO A 119 16.45 -13.23 20.96
CA PRO A 119 16.34 -13.95 22.22
C PRO A 119 16.91 -15.37 22.15
N SER A 120 16.74 -16.06 21.01
CA SER A 120 17.21 -17.44 20.84
C SER A 120 17.58 -17.70 19.36
N ALA A 121 18.35 -18.77 19.12
CA ALA A 121 18.75 -19.20 17.78
C ALA A 121 17.59 -19.88 17.03
N VAL A 122 16.55 -19.12 16.72
CA VAL A 122 15.34 -19.60 16.00
C VAL A 122 15.29 -18.95 14.61
N PRO A 123 15.47 -19.73 13.53
CA PRO A 123 15.46 -19.19 12.17
C PRO A 123 14.05 -18.76 11.77
N ARG A 124 13.96 -17.73 10.93
CA ARG A 124 12.71 -17.11 10.51
C ARG A 124 12.45 -17.30 9.02
N LYS A 125 11.18 -17.48 8.65
CA LYS A 125 10.75 -17.56 7.24
C LYS A 125 11.09 -16.26 6.48
N PHE A 126 10.91 -15.14 7.11
CA PHE A 126 11.19 -13.81 6.54
C PHE A 126 12.64 -13.65 6.07
N THR A 127 13.60 -14.28 6.76
CA THR A 127 15.03 -14.29 6.39
C THR A 127 15.43 -15.54 5.62
N HIS A 128 14.50 -16.22 4.95
CA HIS A 128 14.77 -17.49 4.26
C HIS A 128 15.44 -18.56 5.15
N TYR A 129 15.10 -18.56 6.45
CA TYR A 129 15.61 -19.48 7.47
C TYR A 129 17.12 -19.36 7.73
N GLU A 130 17.73 -18.19 7.45
CA GLU A 130 19.08 -17.91 7.97
C GLU A 130 19.11 -18.12 9.50
N MET A 131 20.18 -18.80 10.00
CA MET A 131 20.30 -19.11 11.41
C MET A 131 20.82 -17.88 12.17
N PRO A 132 20.04 -17.33 13.12
CA PRO A 132 20.50 -16.27 14.00
C PRO A 132 21.24 -16.82 15.22
N ARG A 133 21.86 -15.95 15.99
CA ARG A 133 22.49 -16.25 17.29
C ARG A 133 21.65 -15.68 18.45
N ALA A 134 21.63 -16.38 19.57
CA ALA A 134 21.09 -15.84 20.82
C ALA A 134 22.00 -14.73 21.40
N LEU A 135 21.38 -13.65 21.90
CA LEU A 135 22.06 -12.64 22.69
C LEU A 135 22.50 -13.22 24.04
N THR A 136 23.70 -12.88 24.50
CA THR A 136 24.11 -13.09 25.89
C THR A 136 23.43 -12.06 26.80
N ILE A 137 23.46 -12.27 28.12
CA ILE A 137 22.93 -11.31 29.09
C ILE A 137 23.74 -10.00 29.05
N ASP A 138 25.07 -10.08 28.92
CA ASP A 138 25.91 -8.90 28.80
C ASP A 138 25.59 -8.08 27.56
N GLU A 139 25.34 -8.73 26.41
CA GLU A 139 24.90 -8.04 25.19
C GLU A 139 23.51 -7.41 25.35
N ILE A 140 22.61 -8.03 26.10
CA ILE A 140 21.28 -7.40 26.39
C ILE A 140 21.49 -6.11 27.20
N HIS A 141 22.34 -6.12 28.22
CA HIS A 141 22.69 -4.94 29.01
C HIS A 141 23.37 -3.86 28.14
N GLU A 142 24.27 -4.25 27.24
CA GLU A 142 24.90 -3.33 26.28
C GLU A 142 23.85 -2.69 25.34
N PHE A 143 22.91 -3.49 24.85
CA PHE A 143 21.79 -3.00 24.02
C PHE A 143 20.90 -2.00 24.75
N VAL A 144 20.61 -2.21 26.03
CA VAL A 144 19.90 -1.25 26.88
C VAL A 144 20.63 0.09 26.92
N GLN A 145 21.95 0.09 27.09
CA GLN A 145 22.75 1.32 27.13
C GLN A 145 22.80 2.03 25.78
N TRP A 146 22.99 1.32 24.67
CA TRP A 146 23.01 1.90 23.33
C TRP A 146 21.68 2.55 22.97
N GLN A 147 20.56 2.01 23.44
CA GLN A 147 19.25 2.61 23.19
C GLN A 147 19.03 3.88 24.04
N ALA A 148 19.54 3.93 25.25
CA ALA A 148 19.51 5.16 26.04
C ALA A 148 20.36 6.26 25.38
N GLU A 149 21.54 5.91 24.86
CA GLU A 149 22.38 6.85 24.08
C GLU A 149 21.69 7.30 22.80
N ALA A 150 21.06 6.38 22.05
CA ALA A 150 20.28 6.70 20.85
C ALA A 150 19.13 7.67 21.13
N ALA A 151 18.44 7.49 22.27
CA ALA A 151 17.39 8.40 22.71
C ALA A 151 17.93 9.81 23.02
N VAL A 152 19.12 9.92 23.61
CA VAL A 152 19.78 11.21 23.82
C VAL A 152 20.16 11.88 22.49
N ILE A 153 20.68 11.14 21.53
CA ILE A 153 21.00 11.64 20.19
C ILE A 153 19.71 12.16 19.51
N ALA A 154 18.62 11.38 19.55
CA ALA A 154 17.32 11.79 19.00
C ALA A 154 16.82 13.09 19.66
N LYS A 155 16.88 13.19 21.00
CA LYS A 155 16.48 14.40 21.73
C LYS A 155 17.32 15.61 21.33
N LYS A 156 18.65 15.45 21.20
CA LYS A 156 19.55 16.51 20.74
C LYS A 156 19.25 16.93 19.30
N ALA A 157 18.86 16.00 18.44
CA ALA A 157 18.48 16.26 17.05
C ALA A 157 17.06 16.87 16.89
N GLY A 158 16.41 17.27 17.99
CA GLY A 158 15.15 18.00 17.98
C GLY A 158 13.88 17.15 17.87
N PHE A 159 13.95 15.83 18.04
CA PHE A 159 12.73 15.02 18.14
C PHE A 159 11.97 15.32 19.43
N ASP A 160 10.63 15.39 19.36
CA ASP A 160 9.75 15.69 20.51
C ASP A 160 9.48 14.46 21.39
N GLY A 161 9.85 13.26 20.97
CA GLY A 161 9.67 11.99 21.68
C GLY A 161 10.24 10.79 20.93
N ILE A 162 10.13 9.62 21.55
CA ILE A 162 10.60 8.35 21.02
C ILE A 162 9.40 7.40 20.80
N GLU A 163 9.40 6.69 19.67
CA GLU A 163 8.59 5.47 19.48
C GLU A 163 9.53 4.25 19.45
N LEU A 164 9.37 3.31 20.38
CA LEU A 164 10.06 2.02 20.32
C LEU A 164 9.24 1.06 19.46
N GLU A 165 9.90 0.45 18.46
CA GLU A 165 9.25 -0.50 17.58
C GLU A 165 9.31 -1.92 18.12
N THR A 166 8.15 -2.45 18.53
CA THR A 166 8.01 -3.81 19.06
C THR A 166 7.18 -4.71 18.16
N ASN A 167 6.62 -4.15 17.08
CA ASN A 167 5.72 -4.85 16.17
C ASN A 167 6.46 -5.66 15.08
N SER A 168 5.70 -6.25 14.17
CA SER A 168 6.17 -6.90 12.92
C SER A 168 7.14 -8.08 13.11
N GLY A 169 7.35 -8.54 14.34
CA GLY A 169 8.32 -9.60 14.68
C GLY A 169 9.75 -9.10 14.74
N TYR A 170 9.95 -7.87 15.19
CA TYR A 170 11.26 -7.29 15.49
C TYR A 170 11.71 -7.58 16.94
N LEU A 171 12.88 -7.10 17.33
CA LEU A 171 13.63 -7.57 18.50
C LEU A 171 12.78 -7.71 19.77
N TYR A 172 12.04 -6.69 20.18
CA TYR A 172 11.24 -6.75 21.40
C TYR A 172 10.06 -7.71 21.30
N GLY A 173 9.35 -7.70 20.15
CA GLY A 173 8.29 -8.68 19.88
C GLY A 173 8.83 -10.10 19.90
N GLN A 174 10.08 -10.31 19.47
CA GLN A 174 10.74 -11.62 19.53
C GLN A 174 10.99 -12.06 20.97
N PHE A 175 11.26 -11.16 21.91
CA PHE A 175 11.38 -11.49 23.34
C PHE A 175 10.05 -11.82 23.99
N TRP A 176 8.95 -11.21 23.52
CA TRP A 176 7.60 -11.48 24.03
C TRP A 176 7.02 -12.80 23.53
N SER A 177 7.34 -13.20 22.30
CA SER A 177 6.70 -14.34 21.64
C SER A 177 7.36 -15.67 21.99
N PRO A 178 6.60 -16.67 22.45
CA PRO A 178 7.13 -18.01 22.72
C PRO A 178 7.58 -18.74 21.44
N LEU A 179 7.24 -18.21 20.23
CA LEU A 179 7.77 -18.74 18.97
C LEU A 179 9.26 -18.53 18.83
N THR A 180 9.79 -17.40 19.28
CA THR A 180 11.16 -16.96 19.08
C THR A 180 11.98 -16.94 20.36
N ASN A 181 11.35 -16.76 21.52
CA ASN A 181 12.03 -16.76 22.81
C ASN A 181 11.93 -18.12 23.48
N LYS A 182 13.06 -18.85 23.46
CA LYS A 182 13.23 -20.18 24.09
C LYS A 182 14.19 -20.11 25.29
N ARG A 183 14.42 -18.90 25.83
CA ARG A 183 15.32 -18.71 26.98
C ARG A 183 14.69 -19.26 28.25
N GLU A 184 15.54 -19.81 29.12
CA GLU A 184 15.18 -20.33 30.44
C GLU A 184 15.66 -19.41 31.57
N ASP A 185 16.44 -18.36 31.23
CA ASP A 185 16.92 -17.34 32.15
C ASP A 185 15.86 -16.25 32.42
N GLU A 186 16.26 -15.18 33.10
CA GLU A 186 15.42 -14.04 33.48
C GLU A 186 14.86 -13.19 32.32
N TYR A 187 15.26 -13.47 31.07
CA TYR A 187 14.75 -12.85 29.86
C TYR A 187 13.83 -13.79 29.05
N GLY A 188 13.42 -14.93 29.63
CA GLY A 188 12.52 -15.90 28.97
C GLY A 188 11.04 -15.54 29.06
N CYS A 189 10.19 -16.45 28.59
CA CYS A 189 8.73 -16.26 28.58
C CYS A 189 8.01 -16.97 29.75
N GLN A 190 8.69 -17.39 30.80
CA GLN A 190 8.15 -18.21 31.88
C GLN A 190 7.07 -17.48 32.70
N ASN A 191 7.18 -16.18 32.84
CA ASN A 191 6.23 -15.31 33.52
C ASN A 191 6.22 -13.91 32.89
N MET A 192 5.31 -13.07 33.31
CA MET A 192 5.12 -11.73 32.77
C MET A 192 6.31 -10.81 33.05
N GLU A 193 6.95 -10.92 34.19
CA GLU A 193 8.13 -10.14 34.58
C GLU A 193 9.31 -10.45 33.67
N ASN A 194 9.69 -11.72 33.55
CA ASN A 194 10.81 -12.15 32.70
C ASN A 194 10.56 -11.77 31.23
N ARG A 195 9.35 -12.01 30.73
CA ARG A 195 8.95 -11.67 29.35
C ARG A 195 9.13 -10.19 29.02
N ASN A 196 8.89 -9.30 29.99
CA ASN A 196 8.99 -7.86 29.81
C ASN A 196 10.28 -7.25 30.32
N ARG A 197 11.19 -8.02 30.97
CA ARG A 197 12.40 -7.51 31.61
C ARG A 197 13.23 -6.64 30.67
N PHE A 198 13.57 -7.13 29.50
CA PHE A 198 14.36 -6.36 28.52
C PHE A 198 13.70 -5.02 28.13
N MET A 199 12.38 -5.01 27.93
CA MET A 199 11.64 -3.79 27.62
C MET A 199 11.62 -2.82 28.80
N VAL A 200 11.37 -3.31 30.01
CA VAL A 200 11.33 -2.46 31.23
C VAL A 200 12.71 -1.85 31.50
N GLU A 201 13.79 -2.61 31.40
CA GLU A 201 15.16 -2.12 31.55
C GLU A 201 15.48 -1.04 30.52
N THR A 202 15.11 -1.28 29.25
CA THR A 202 15.29 -0.29 28.17
C THR A 202 14.51 0.99 28.45
N LEU A 203 13.21 0.90 28.76
CA LEU A 203 12.40 2.07 29.06
C LEU A 203 12.91 2.85 30.26
N THR A 204 13.38 2.14 31.30
CA THR A 204 13.98 2.73 32.50
C THR A 204 15.26 3.50 32.16
N ALA A 205 16.15 2.90 31.38
CA ALA A 205 17.40 3.53 30.97
C ALA A 205 17.14 4.75 30.05
N ILE A 206 16.22 4.65 29.09
CA ILE A 206 15.84 5.78 28.23
C ILE A 206 15.24 6.87 29.10
N ARG A 207 14.28 6.56 29.98
CA ARG A 207 13.62 7.55 30.87
C ARG A 207 14.64 8.29 31.74
N ALA A 208 15.62 7.58 32.30
CA ALA A 208 16.69 8.18 33.07
C ALA A 208 17.55 9.14 32.24
N ALA A 209 17.82 8.80 30.98
CA ALA A 209 18.66 9.59 30.07
C ALA A 209 17.95 10.84 29.50
N VAL A 210 16.65 10.74 29.16
CA VAL A 210 15.92 11.83 28.50
C VAL A 210 15.04 12.66 29.45
N GLY A 211 14.82 12.19 30.67
CA GLY A 211 14.01 12.87 31.70
C GLY A 211 12.52 12.45 31.71
N PRO A 212 11.77 12.88 32.75
CA PRO A 212 10.41 12.40 33.00
C PRO A 212 9.38 12.90 31.99
N ASP A 213 9.56 14.09 31.41
CA ASP A 213 8.58 14.77 30.57
C ASP A 213 8.72 14.42 29.08
N TYR A 214 9.75 13.67 28.68
CA TYR A 214 9.99 13.32 27.29
C TYR A 214 9.13 12.11 26.87
N PRO A 215 8.23 12.24 25.90
CA PRO A 215 7.29 11.18 25.55
C PRO A 215 7.93 9.88 25.07
N LEU A 216 7.48 8.75 25.63
CA LEU A 216 7.86 7.39 25.20
C LEU A 216 6.62 6.62 24.74
N GLN A 217 6.57 6.30 23.45
CA GLN A 217 5.50 5.56 22.81
C GLN A 217 5.97 4.16 22.45
N LEU A 218 5.11 3.16 22.60
CA LEU A 218 5.37 1.81 22.08
C LEU A 218 4.52 1.51 20.86
N ARG A 219 5.13 1.03 19.79
CA ARG A 219 4.44 0.53 18.60
C ARG A 219 4.31 -0.99 18.68
N VAL A 220 3.10 -1.50 18.87
CA VAL A 220 2.83 -2.89 19.24
C VAL A 220 2.00 -3.60 18.17
N SER A 221 2.36 -4.86 17.81
CA SER A 221 1.44 -5.76 17.13
C SER A 221 0.40 -6.27 18.12
N GLY A 222 -0.87 -5.91 17.96
CA GLY A 222 -1.93 -6.36 18.85
C GLY A 222 -2.16 -7.89 18.86
N SER A 223 -1.54 -8.62 17.93
CA SER A 223 -1.39 -10.08 17.90
C SER A 223 -0.30 -10.43 16.89
N ASP A 224 0.43 -11.52 17.10
CA ASP A 224 1.45 -11.99 16.14
C ASP A 224 0.80 -12.50 14.83
N LEU A 225 -0.45 -12.95 14.88
CA LEU A 225 -1.18 -13.63 13.81
C LEU A 225 -0.40 -14.84 13.27
N LEU A 226 0.24 -15.57 14.17
CA LEU A 226 1.01 -16.80 13.95
C LEU A 226 0.57 -17.86 14.96
N GLU A 227 0.40 -19.08 14.50
CA GLU A 227 0.09 -20.20 15.37
C GLU A 227 1.19 -20.42 16.40
N GLY A 228 0.84 -20.50 17.69
CA GLY A 228 1.76 -20.60 18.81
C GLY A 228 2.49 -19.30 19.19
N GLY A 229 2.20 -18.18 18.54
CA GLY A 229 2.67 -16.85 18.90
C GLY A 229 1.77 -16.17 19.92
N CYS A 230 2.05 -14.89 20.21
CA CYS A 230 1.21 -14.09 21.10
C CYS A 230 -0.17 -13.81 20.45
N THR A 231 -1.22 -14.12 21.18
CA THR A 231 -2.60 -13.80 20.85
C THR A 231 -2.92 -12.33 21.16
N GLY A 232 -4.14 -11.88 20.81
CA GLY A 232 -4.60 -10.54 21.19
C GLY A 232 -4.67 -10.36 22.71
N ASP A 233 -5.05 -11.40 23.44
CA ASP A 233 -5.15 -11.37 24.90
C ASP A 233 -3.74 -11.31 25.55
N ASP A 234 -2.78 -12.11 25.05
CA ASP A 234 -1.39 -12.06 25.52
C ASP A 234 -0.78 -10.67 25.38
N ILE A 235 -0.96 -10.04 24.23
CA ILE A 235 -0.44 -8.70 23.97
C ILE A 235 -1.15 -7.65 24.82
N ALA A 236 -2.45 -7.78 25.03
CA ALA A 236 -3.19 -6.86 25.90
C ALA A 236 -2.71 -6.96 27.37
N ASP A 237 -2.37 -8.18 27.85
CA ASP A 237 -1.79 -8.38 29.18
C ASP A 237 -0.35 -7.81 29.29
N ILE A 238 0.46 -7.95 28.25
CA ILE A 238 1.78 -7.30 28.16
C ILE A 238 1.65 -5.79 28.23
N CYS A 239 0.74 -5.19 27.45
CA CYS A 239 0.51 -3.75 27.48
C CYS A 239 0.00 -3.27 28.86
N GLU A 240 -0.88 -4.01 29.50
CA GLU A 240 -1.36 -3.73 30.87
C GLU A 240 -0.22 -3.75 31.90
N TYR A 241 0.67 -4.75 31.78
CA TYR A 241 1.85 -4.85 32.65
C TYR A 241 2.77 -3.63 32.47
N LEU A 242 3.05 -3.24 31.23
CA LEU A 242 3.91 -2.09 30.92
C LEU A 242 3.26 -0.76 31.31
N ASP A 243 1.96 -0.59 31.13
CA ASP A 243 1.21 0.61 31.56
C ASP A 243 1.32 0.83 33.08
N LYS A 244 1.25 -0.26 33.87
CA LYS A 244 1.40 -0.23 35.32
C LYS A 244 2.79 0.21 35.82
N THR A 245 3.82 0.11 34.97
CA THR A 245 5.15 0.63 35.31
C THR A 245 5.22 2.15 35.29
N GLY A 246 4.30 2.83 34.61
CA GLY A 246 4.31 4.28 34.40
C GLY A 246 5.42 4.76 33.44
N LEU A 247 6.08 3.86 32.70
CA LEU A 247 7.18 4.19 31.79
C LEU A 247 6.69 4.48 30.37
N VAL A 248 5.47 4.01 30.01
CA VAL A 248 4.88 4.16 28.67
C VAL A 248 3.84 5.26 28.66
N ASP A 249 3.98 6.22 27.75
CA ASP A 249 3.09 7.37 27.64
C ASP A 249 2.02 7.23 26.54
N CYS A 250 2.18 6.27 25.61
CA CYS A 250 1.22 6.00 24.53
C CYS A 250 1.46 4.62 23.90
N PHE A 251 0.38 3.95 23.49
CA PHE A 251 0.45 2.71 22.69
C PHE A 251 -0.06 2.96 21.27
N SER A 252 0.79 2.65 20.27
CA SER A 252 0.50 2.70 18.84
C SER A 252 0.27 1.28 18.32
N ILE A 253 -0.96 0.93 17.97
CA ILE A 253 -1.34 -0.46 17.70
C ILE A 253 -1.33 -0.77 16.22
N THR A 254 -0.72 -1.91 15.88
CA THR A 254 -0.72 -2.55 14.56
C THR A 254 -1.22 -4.00 14.67
N ALA A 255 -0.97 -4.84 13.67
CA ALA A 255 -1.31 -6.25 13.67
C ALA A 255 -0.29 -7.07 12.89
N GLY A 256 -0.01 -8.27 13.38
CA GLY A 256 0.74 -9.30 12.68
C GLY A 256 2.24 -9.09 12.56
N TRP A 257 2.93 -10.17 12.23
CA TRP A 257 4.34 -10.20 11.92
C TRP A 257 4.57 -10.43 10.41
N HIS A 258 5.78 -10.15 9.93
CA HIS A 258 6.16 -10.38 8.52
C HIS A 258 6.05 -11.85 8.10
N ASP A 259 6.18 -12.79 9.02
CA ASP A 259 6.05 -14.24 8.78
C ASP A 259 4.60 -14.70 8.66
N SER A 260 3.65 -13.87 9.04
CA SER A 260 2.22 -14.19 8.97
C SER A 260 1.77 -14.44 7.53
N THR A 261 0.93 -15.45 7.34
CA THR A 261 0.25 -15.71 6.07
C THR A 261 -1.10 -14.99 5.97
N VAL A 262 -1.41 -14.13 6.95
CA VAL A 262 -2.60 -13.27 6.94
C VAL A 262 -2.25 -11.95 6.26
N PRO A 263 -3.00 -11.50 5.26
CA PRO A 263 -2.81 -10.17 4.69
C PRO A 263 -3.05 -9.09 5.74
N LEU A 264 -2.10 -8.16 5.88
CA LEU A 264 -2.15 -7.15 6.94
C LEU A 264 -2.63 -5.78 6.45
N ILE A 265 -2.12 -5.36 5.28
CA ILE A 265 -2.30 -3.99 4.75
C ILE A 265 -2.60 -3.96 3.25
N THR A 266 -2.76 -5.10 2.61
CA THR A 266 -3.14 -5.19 1.19
C THR A 266 -4.57 -4.70 0.97
N MET A 267 -4.95 -4.50 -0.28
CA MET A 267 -6.28 -4.00 -0.65
C MET A 267 -7.43 -4.90 -0.18
N GLU A 268 -7.17 -6.19 -0.06
CA GLU A 268 -8.16 -7.20 0.39
C GLU A 268 -8.54 -7.11 1.87
N VAL A 269 -7.73 -6.40 2.68
CA VAL A 269 -8.02 -6.21 4.10
C VAL A 269 -9.06 -5.11 4.26
N PRO A 270 -10.22 -5.37 4.86
CA PRO A 270 -11.23 -4.33 5.10
C PRO A 270 -10.70 -3.19 5.96
N PHE A 271 -11.23 -1.99 5.77
CA PHE A 271 -10.92 -0.84 6.63
C PHE A 271 -11.32 -1.16 8.08
N GLY A 272 -10.45 -0.79 9.02
CA GLY A 272 -10.68 -1.04 10.44
C GLY A 272 -10.73 -2.52 10.86
N ASN A 273 -10.33 -3.46 10.00
CA ASN A 273 -10.37 -4.89 10.31
C ASN A 273 -9.69 -5.27 11.62
N TRP A 274 -8.62 -4.55 11.98
CA TRP A 274 -7.80 -4.83 13.16
C TRP A 274 -8.22 -4.01 14.40
N ASN A 275 -9.28 -3.21 14.31
CA ASN A 275 -9.72 -2.32 15.40
C ASN A 275 -10.05 -3.07 16.69
N TYR A 276 -10.48 -4.34 16.60
CA TYR A 276 -10.77 -5.15 17.79
C TYR A 276 -9.54 -5.37 18.68
N LEU A 277 -8.34 -5.50 18.09
CA LEU A 277 -7.08 -5.65 18.83
C LEU A 277 -6.76 -4.37 19.64
N GLY A 278 -6.92 -3.21 19.02
CA GLY A 278 -6.73 -1.94 19.72
C GLY A 278 -7.75 -1.73 20.84
N ARG A 279 -9.01 -2.12 20.64
CA ARG A 279 -10.03 -2.06 21.69
C ARG A 279 -9.72 -2.97 22.88
N GLN A 280 -9.18 -4.18 22.64
CA GLN A 280 -8.74 -5.09 23.71
C GLN A 280 -7.66 -4.42 24.59
N ILE A 281 -6.67 -3.79 23.96
CA ILE A 281 -5.60 -3.08 24.67
C ILE A 281 -6.17 -1.86 25.39
N LYS A 282 -6.97 -1.02 24.71
CA LYS A 282 -7.58 0.18 25.30
C LYS A 282 -8.41 -0.11 26.55
N ALA A 283 -9.02 -1.28 26.62
CA ALA A 283 -9.80 -1.69 27.79
C ALA A 283 -8.94 -2.01 29.04
N LYS A 284 -7.63 -2.22 28.88
CA LYS A 284 -6.70 -2.62 29.96
C LYS A 284 -5.71 -1.54 30.38
N VAL A 285 -5.43 -0.55 29.52
CA VAL A 285 -4.43 0.47 29.76
C VAL A 285 -5.04 1.85 30.05
N LYS A 286 -4.32 2.69 30.77
CA LYS A 286 -4.68 4.09 31.07
C LYS A 286 -4.06 5.06 30.06
N ALA A 287 -2.86 4.76 29.59
CA ALA A 287 -2.18 5.55 28.57
C ALA A 287 -3.02 5.66 27.30
N PRO A 288 -2.91 6.75 26.55
CA PRO A 288 -3.54 6.90 25.24
C PRO A 288 -3.22 5.72 24.29
N VAL A 289 -4.24 5.30 23.54
CA VAL A 289 -4.12 4.26 22.50
C VAL A 289 -4.45 4.87 21.15
N ILE A 290 -3.53 4.77 20.20
CA ILE A 290 -3.72 5.18 18.82
C ILE A 290 -3.70 3.96 17.90
N MET A 291 -4.63 3.88 16.93
CA MET A 291 -4.82 2.70 16.09
C MET A 291 -4.36 2.93 14.66
N GLY A 292 -3.49 2.04 14.16
CA GLY A 292 -3.05 2.00 12.77
C GLY A 292 -3.74 0.92 11.94
N MET A 293 -3.13 0.55 10.81
CA MET A 293 -3.53 -0.54 9.91
C MET A 293 -4.88 -0.33 9.20
N ARG A 294 -4.81 0.08 7.94
CA ARG A 294 -5.98 0.27 7.08
C ARG A 294 -7.03 1.21 7.68
N GLN A 295 -6.57 2.29 8.31
CA GLN A 295 -7.43 3.41 8.70
C GLN A 295 -7.55 4.40 7.55
N TYR A 296 -8.78 4.88 7.30
CA TYR A 296 -9.08 6.02 6.45
C TYR A 296 -9.65 7.14 7.31
N ILE A 297 -9.56 8.37 6.82
CA ILE A 297 -9.90 9.53 7.62
C ILE A 297 -11.37 9.51 8.06
N LYS A 298 -12.28 9.05 7.20
CA LYS A 298 -13.72 8.98 7.51
C LYS A 298 -14.02 7.97 8.61
N GLU A 299 -13.51 6.76 8.48
CA GLU A 299 -13.66 5.68 9.47
C GLU A 299 -12.94 6.04 10.77
N ALA A 300 -11.79 6.74 10.66
CA ALA A 300 -11.03 7.25 11.79
C ALA A 300 -11.84 8.26 12.64
N GLU A 301 -12.59 9.15 11.98
CA GLU A 301 -13.49 10.08 12.68
C GLU A 301 -14.52 9.34 13.56
N GLU A 302 -15.14 8.31 13.00
CA GLU A 302 -16.17 7.52 13.69
C GLU A 302 -15.60 6.75 14.90
N VAL A 303 -14.45 6.09 14.77
CA VAL A 303 -13.86 5.27 15.84
C VAL A 303 -13.32 6.14 16.98
N VAL A 304 -12.79 7.33 16.68
CA VAL A 304 -12.33 8.28 17.70
C VAL A 304 -13.51 8.97 18.41
N GLU A 305 -14.56 9.30 17.66
CA GLU A 305 -15.78 9.90 18.25
C GLU A 305 -16.46 8.94 19.24
N ARG A 306 -16.55 7.64 18.90
CA ARG A 306 -17.07 6.61 19.81
C ARG A 306 -16.18 6.37 21.04
N GLY A 307 -14.92 6.80 20.99
CA GLY A 307 -13.94 6.57 22.06
C GLY A 307 -13.29 5.18 22.00
N ASP A 308 -13.37 4.50 20.84
CA ASP A 308 -12.66 3.24 20.61
C ASP A 308 -11.14 3.43 20.79
N PHE A 309 -10.64 4.61 20.35
CA PHE A 309 -9.23 5.02 20.44
C PHE A 309 -9.12 6.52 20.74
N ASP A 310 -7.92 6.93 21.18
CA ASP A 310 -7.62 8.34 21.45
C ASP A 310 -7.15 9.08 20.18
N GLY A 311 -6.65 8.35 19.18
CA GLY A 311 -6.21 8.87 17.89
C GLY A 311 -5.98 7.76 16.87
N VAL A 312 -5.53 8.12 15.68
CA VAL A 312 -5.28 7.17 14.59
C VAL A 312 -3.92 7.38 13.94
N VAL A 313 -3.36 6.28 13.44
CA VAL A 313 -2.11 6.26 12.69
C VAL A 313 -2.41 5.91 11.23
N ILE A 314 -2.16 6.84 10.32
CA ILE A 314 -2.29 6.63 8.88
C ILE A 314 -0.94 6.84 8.19
N GLY A 315 -0.63 6.07 7.16
CA GLY A 315 0.65 6.15 6.45
C GLY A 315 0.45 6.47 4.98
N ARG A 316 0.15 5.46 4.17
CA ARG A 316 0.01 5.56 2.71
C ARG A 316 -1.02 6.60 2.23
N PRO A 317 -2.09 6.97 2.96
CA PRO A 317 -2.90 8.13 2.60
C PRO A 317 -2.08 9.42 2.44
N PHE A 318 -1.04 9.66 3.25
CA PHE A 318 -0.15 10.81 3.09
C PHE A 318 0.77 10.74 1.87
N LEU A 319 0.97 9.56 1.28
CA LEU A 319 1.64 9.41 -0.01
C LEU A 319 0.69 9.74 -1.16
N ALA A 320 -0.56 9.35 -1.03
CA ALA A 320 -1.59 9.65 -2.02
C ALA A 320 -1.95 11.14 -2.00
N ASP A 321 -2.14 11.71 -0.82
CA ASP A 321 -2.52 13.11 -0.62
C ASP A 321 -1.82 13.70 0.62
N PRO A 322 -0.81 14.54 0.45
CA PRO A 322 -0.13 15.16 1.59
C PRO A 322 -1.06 16.07 2.41
N ASP A 323 -2.10 16.62 1.80
CA ASP A 323 -3.05 17.58 2.40
C ASP A 323 -4.31 16.91 2.99
N VAL A 324 -4.26 15.61 3.23
CA VAL A 324 -5.41 14.79 3.65
C VAL A 324 -6.10 15.32 4.91
N VAL A 325 -5.34 15.85 5.89
CA VAL A 325 -5.89 16.32 7.16
C VAL A 325 -6.55 17.69 7.01
N ASN A 326 -5.91 18.63 6.34
CA ASN A 326 -6.49 19.96 6.09
C ASN A 326 -7.79 19.87 5.29
N LYS A 327 -7.82 19.04 4.23
CA LYS A 327 -9.03 18.79 3.44
C LYS A 327 -10.16 18.19 4.30
N ALA A 328 -9.83 17.26 5.16
CA ALA A 328 -10.81 16.66 6.08
C ALA A 328 -11.35 17.67 7.10
N ILE A 329 -10.48 18.50 7.71
CA ILE A 329 -10.89 19.58 8.62
C ILE A 329 -11.79 20.59 7.90
N ALA A 330 -11.51 20.91 6.65
CA ALA A 330 -12.31 21.80 5.81
C ALA A 330 -13.65 21.20 5.35
N GLY A 331 -13.94 19.93 5.71
CA GLY A 331 -15.15 19.24 5.27
C GLY A 331 -15.13 18.77 3.81
N LYS A 332 -13.95 18.78 3.16
CA LYS A 332 -13.72 18.44 1.77
C LYS A 332 -13.20 17.01 1.60
N ALA A 333 -13.84 16.05 2.24
CA ALA A 333 -13.41 14.66 2.23
C ALA A 333 -13.39 14.05 0.81
N GLU A 334 -14.24 14.53 -0.11
CA GLU A 334 -14.30 14.07 -1.50
C GLU A 334 -13.12 14.57 -2.35
N ASP A 335 -12.47 15.67 -1.92
CA ASP A 335 -11.26 16.21 -2.57
C ASP A 335 -9.99 15.44 -2.19
N ILE A 336 -10.06 14.56 -1.19
CA ILE A 336 -8.91 13.76 -0.74
C ILE A 336 -8.59 12.67 -1.78
N ARG A 337 -7.37 12.71 -2.35
CA ARG A 337 -6.89 11.65 -3.24
C ARG A 337 -6.72 10.35 -2.44
N PRO A 338 -7.43 9.27 -2.80
CA PRO A 338 -7.45 8.06 -2.00
C PRO A 338 -6.20 7.21 -2.17
N CYS A 339 -5.74 6.61 -1.08
CA CYS A 339 -4.83 5.46 -1.14
C CYS A 339 -5.64 4.20 -1.45
N VAL A 340 -5.38 3.55 -2.57
CA VAL A 340 -6.08 2.33 -2.99
C VAL A 340 -5.46 1.03 -2.47
N GLY A 341 -4.50 1.09 -1.55
CA GLY A 341 -3.91 -0.11 -0.93
C GLY A 341 -3.12 -1.02 -1.87
N CYS A 342 -2.67 -0.54 -3.03
CA CYS A 342 -2.00 -1.35 -4.07
C CYS A 342 -0.58 -1.80 -3.71
N ASN A 343 0.11 -1.12 -2.81
CA ASN A 343 1.49 -1.35 -2.36
C ASN A 343 2.59 -1.18 -3.45
N ALA A 344 2.24 -0.87 -4.69
CA ALA A 344 3.11 -1.00 -5.86
C ALA A 344 4.34 -0.07 -5.88
N LEU A 345 4.18 1.21 -5.55
CA LEU A 345 5.29 2.19 -5.56
C LEU A 345 5.68 2.65 -4.15
N CYS A 346 5.08 2.12 -3.11
CA CYS A 346 5.39 2.46 -1.73
C CYS A 346 6.06 1.28 -1.00
N LEU A 347 5.31 0.28 -0.56
CA LEU A 347 5.86 -0.84 0.19
C LEU A 347 6.93 -1.62 -0.59
N ASP A 348 6.67 -1.95 -1.86
CA ASP A 348 7.62 -2.71 -2.67
C ASP A 348 8.87 -1.91 -3.02
N ALA A 349 8.73 -0.58 -3.24
CA ALA A 349 9.88 0.30 -3.44
C ALA A 349 10.73 0.37 -2.16
N ALA A 350 10.11 0.57 -1.00
CA ALA A 350 10.80 0.61 0.28
C ALA A 350 11.51 -0.72 0.60
N GLN A 351 10.88 -1.87 0.33
CA GLN A 351 11.50 -3.19 0.49
C GLN A 351 12.68 -3.42 -0.47
N ALA A 352 12.63 -2.81 -1.65
CA ALA A 352 13.72 -2.85 -2.62
C ALA A 352 14.81 -1.79 -2.37
N GLY A 353 14.74 -1.03 -1.26
CA GLY A 353 15.67 0.06 -0.95
C GLY A 353 15.61 1.24 -1.92
N LYS A 354 14.45 1.45 -2.57
CA LYS A 354 14.21 2.53 -3.54
C LYS A 354 13.35 3.63 -2.92
N GLU A 355 13.38 4.80 -3.53
CA GLU A 355 12.48 5.90 -3.22
C GLU A 355 11.02 5.48 -3.42
N VAL A 356 10.17 5.85 -2.45
CA VAL A 356 8.75 5.56 -2.52
C VAL A 356 8.02 6.54 -3.43
N GLY A 357 6.85 6.12 -3.90
CA GLY A 357 5.94 6.94 -4.71
C GLY A 357 4.50 6.47 -4.53
N CYS A 358 3.58 7.05 -5.31
CA CYS A 358 2.18 6.65 -5.34
C CYS A 358 1.69 6.48 -6.79
N ILE A 359 0.89 5.45 -7.06
CA ILE A 359 0.37 5.21 -8.42
C ILE A 359 -0.60 6.30 -8.88
N GLY A 360 -1.30 6.94 -7.94
CA GLY A 360 -2.26 8.01 -8.22
C GLY A 360 -1.72 9.42 -7.99
N ASN A 361 -0.49 9.56 -7.48
CA ASN A 361 0.12 10.85 -7.19
C ASN A 361 1.55 10.91 -7.76
N TYR A 362 1.70 11.54 -8.92
CA TYR A 362 3.02 11.68 -9.56
C TYR A 362 3.98 12.55 -8.75
N GLU A 363 3.48 13.56 -8.02
CA GLU A 363 4.28 14.49 -7.23
C GLU A 363 4.88 13.84 -5.97
N CYS A 364 4.28 12.74 -5.48
CA CYS A 364 4.71 12.05 -4.26
C CYS A 364 6.20 11.71 -4.29
N ASN A 365 6.94 12.23 -3.32
CA ASN A 365 8.39 12.04 -3.16
C ASN A 365 9.23 12.57 -4.34
N ARG A 366 8.66 13.52 -5.10
CA ARG A 366 9.30 14.28 -6.18
C ARG A 366 9.15 15.78 -5.98
N GLU A 367 8.64 16.19 -4.83
CA GLU A 367 8.29 17.58 -4.53
C GLU A 367 9.47 18.50 -4.81
N THR A 368 10.65 18.23 -4.26
CA THR A 368 11.88 19.04 -4.46
C THR A 368 12.29 19.14 -5.93
N ALA A 369 12.20 18.02 -6.67
CA ALA A 369 12.62 18.01 -8.09
C ALA A 369 11.61 18.72 -9.00
N LEU A 370 10.36 18.86 -8.56
CA LEU A 370 9.28 19.47 -9.34
C LEU A 370 9.05 20.95 -8.99
N ARG A 371 9.43 21.40 -7.80
CA ARG A 371 9.24 22.80 -7.38
C ARG A 371 10.07 23.74 -8.26
N ASN A 372 9.45 24.86 -8.63
CA ASN A 372 10.14 25.96 -9.32
C ASN A 372 10.96 26.82 -8.33
N ALA A 373 11.60 27.88 -8.84
CA ALA A 373 12.41 28.80 -8.03
C ALA A 373 11.61 29.54 -6.92
N GLU A 374 10.27 29.59 -7.03
CA GLU A 374 9.37 30.14 -6.01
C GLU A 374 8.91 29.09 -5.00
N GLY A 375 9.38 27.84 -5.10
CA GLY A 375 8.99 26.72 -4.26
C GLY A 375 7.60 26.12 -4.58
N LYS A 376 7.02 26.47 -5.73
CA LYS A 376 5.70 25.99 -6.15
C LYS A 376 5.78 24.72 -7.00
N LEU A 377 4.87 23.80 -6.77
CA LEU A 377 4.66 22.64 -7.65
C LEU A 377 4.03 23.07 -9.00
N PRO A 378 4.25 22.32 -10.08
CA PRO A 378 3.68 22.65 -11.39
C PRO A 378 2.16 22.81 -11.39
N THR A 379 1.47 22.03 -10.56
CA THR A 379 0.00 22.10 -10.39
C THR A 379 -0.47 23.38 -9.68
N GLU A 380 0.44 24.13 -9.05
CA GLU A 380 0.17 25.41 -8.39
C GLU A 380 0.47 26.62 -9.29
N VAL A 381 1.06 26.37 -10.47
CA VAL A 381 1.47 27.42 -11.42
C VAL A 381 0.55 27.44 -12.64
N LYS A 382 -0.06 28.60 -12.92
CA LYS A 382 -0.88 28.77 -14.11
C LYS A 382 -0.03 28.87 -15.37
N SER A 383 -0.53 28.33 -16.50
CA SER A 383 0.08 28.52 -17.81
C SER A 383 -0.04 29.98 -18.25
N GLU A 384 1.03 30.53 -18.84
CA GLU A 384 1.01 31.87 -19.45
C GLU A 384 0.12 31.90 -20.71
N HIS A 385 -0.06 30.76 -21.35
CA HIS A 385 -0.81 30.61 -22.59
C HIS A 385 -1.92 29.55 -22.45
N PRO A 386 -3.04 29.85 -21.75
CA PRO A 386 -4.15 28.91 -21.58
C PRO A 386 -4.74 28.48 -22.92
N GLU A 387 -4.88 27.17 -23.12
CA GLU A 387 -5.44 26.55 -24.34
C GLU A 387 -6.83 25.95 -24.04
N ARG A 388 -7.65 25.80 -25.11
CA ARG A 388 -8.84 24.95 -25.13
C ARG A 388 -8.40 23.58 -25.63
N ILE A 389 -8.58 22.56 -24.81
CA ILE A 389 -8.02 21.23 -25.06
C ILE A 389 -9.14 20.20 -25.15
N LEU A 390 -9.13 19.41 -26.23
CA LEU A 390 -10.00 18.25 -26.39
C LEU A 390 -9.21 16.99 -26.04
N VAL A 391 -9.69 16.21 -25.06
CA VAL A 391 -9.12 14.92 -24.65
C VAL A 391 -10.03 13.79 -25.13
N ILE A 392 -9.47 12.77 -25.77
CA ILE A 392 -10.19 11.60 -26.23
C ILE A 392 -9.94 10.42 -25.32
N GLY A 393 -10.92 10.13 -24.46
CA GLY A 393 -10.89 9.03 -23.48
C GLY A 393 -10.82 9.52 -22.03
N ALA A 394 -11.75 9.03 -21.19
CA ALA A 394 -11.85 9.31 -19.76
C ALA A 394 -11.25 8.17 -18.91
N GLY A 395 -10.16 7.56 -19.35
CA GLY A 395 -9.33 6.66 -18.54
C GLY A 395 -8.41 7.44 -17.57
N PRO A 396 -7.58 6.74 -16.76
CA PRO A 396 -6.68 7.41 -15.81
C PRO A 396 -5.77 8.46 -16.46
N SER A 397 -5.22 8.19 -17.65
CA SER A 397 -4.34 9.14 -18.34
C SER A 397 -5.10 10.37 -18.82
N GLY A 398 -6.27 10.20 -19.46
CA GLY A 398 -7.06 11.34 -19.97
C GLY A 398 -7.56 12.22 -18.83
N MET A 399 -8.06 11.63 -17.75
CA MET A 399 -8.54 12.39 -16.59
C MET A 399 -7.42 13.07 -15.81
N GLU A 400 -6.27 12.42 -15.61
CA GLU A 400 -5.13 13.06 -14.93
C GLU A 400 -4.55 14.20 -15.76
N PHE A 401 -4.43 14.01 -17.08
CA PHE A 401 -4.04 15.09 -17.98
C PHE A 401 -5.02 16.28 -17.88
N ALA A 402 -6.32 16.00 -17.94
CA ALA A 402 -7.35 17.04 -17.84
C ALA A 402 -7.32 17.78 -16.50
N ARG A 403 -7.14 17.04 -15.40
CA ARG A 403 -7.02 17.59 -14.05
C ARG A 403 -5.83 18.55 -13.93
N VAL A 404 -4.64 18.10 -14.34
CA VAL A 404 -3.42 18.91 -14.24
C VAL A 404 -3.51 20.13 -15.16
N SER A 405 -3.99 19.95 -16.39
CA SER A 405 -4.18 21.07 -17.34
C SER A 405 -5.19 22.10 -16.82
N ALA A 406 -6.32 21.65 -16.22
CA ALA A 406 -7.30 22.56 -15.62
C ALA A 406 -6.74 23.32 -14.42
N LEU A 407 -5.95 22.65 -13.55
CA LEU A 407 -5.22 23.31 -12.47
C LEU A 407 -4.28 24.40 -13.02
N ARG A 408 -3.66 24.16 -14.16
CA ARG A 408 -2.80 25.13 -14.85
C ARG A 408 -3.55 26.22 -15.65
N GLY A 409 -4.90 26.18 -15.64
CA GLY A 409 -5.75 27.23 -16.23
C GLY A 409 -6.25 26.96 -17.64
N HIS A 410 -5.95 25.80 -18.23
CA HIS A 410 -6.50 25.41 -19.54
C HIS A 410 -7.98 25.06 -19.42
N LYS A 411 -8.74 25.24 -20.51
CA LYS A 411 -10.12 24.77 -20.62
C LYS A 411 -10.12 23.39 -21.27
N VAL A 412 -10.63 22.39 -20.56
CA VAL A 412 -10.56 20.99 -21.02
C VAL A 412 -11.94 20.41 -21.20
N THR A 413 -12.16 19.76 -22.36
CA THR A 413 -13.34 18.92 -22.64
C THR A 413 -12.87 17.50 -22.91
N ILE A 414 -13.50 16.50 -22.28
CA ILE A 414 -13.21 15.07 -22.49
C ILE A 414 -14.37 14.44 -23.28
N TRP A 415 -14.05 13.70 -24.34
CA TRP A 415 -15.00 12.81 -25.01
C TRP A 415 -14.71 11.35 -24.61
N GLU A 416 -15.73 10.68 -24.10
CA GLU A 416 -15.66 9.28 -23.68
C GLU A 416 -16.73 8.45 -24.38
N LYS A 417 -16.33 7.35 -25.03
CA LYS A 417 -17.27 6.50 -25.78
C LYS A 417 -18.21 5.68 -24.88
N ARG A 418 -17.80 5.41 -23.65
CA ARG A 418 -18.61 4.66 -22.69
C ARG A 418 -19.57 5.59 -21.95
N ASN A 419 -20.55 5.00 -21.27
CA ASN A 419 -21.49 5.71 -20.39
C ASN A 419 -20.87 6.03 -19.01
N ARG A 420 -19.57 5.85 -18.84
CA ARG A 420 -18.83 6.00 -17.56
C ARG A 420 -17.37 6.34 -17.80
N THR A 421 -16.75 6.96 -16.82
CA THR A 421 -15.32 7.27 -16.75
C THR A 421 -14.50 6.06 -16.29
N ILE A 422 -13.22 6.26 -15.92
CA ILE A 422 -12.28 5.31 -15.33
C ILE A 422 -11.63 4.36 -16.37
N GLY A 423 -12.19 4.18 -17.56
CA GLY A 423 -11.60 3.35 -18.61
C GLY A 423 -11.31 1.90 -18.16
N LEU A 424 -10.12 1.38 -18.52
CA LEU A 424 -9.72 0.02 -18.20
C LEU A 424 -9.36 -0.21 -16.72
N SER A 425 -9.15 0.85 -15.92
CA SER A 425 -8.92 0.68 -14.47
C SER A 425 -10.15 0.11 -13.74
N LEU A 426 -11.34 0.20 -14.35
CA LEU A 426 -12.51 -0.51 -13.85
C LEU A 426 -12.31 -2.03 -13.88
N PHE A 427 -11.63 -2.57 -14.89
CA PHE A 427 -11.33 -4.00 -14.97
C PHE A 427 -10.35 -4.41 -13.88
N ALA A 428 -9.36 -3.58 -13.59
CA ALA A 428 -8.46 -3.80 -12.46
C ALA A 428 -9.18 -3.75 -11.09
N ALA A 429 -10.34 -3.07 -11.02
CA ALA A 429 -11.18 -2.98 -9.82
C ALA A 429 -12.28 -4.06 -9.74
N THR A 430 -12.44 -4.89 -10.76
CA THR A 430 -13.51 -5.92 -10.82
C THR A 430 -13.15 -7.20 -10.07
N PRO A 431 -11.88 -7.69 -10.09
CA PRO A 431 -11.52 -8.88 -9.33
C PRO A 431 -11.88 -8.77 -7.86
N PRO A 432 -12.22 -9.89 -7.21
CA PRO A 432 -12.60 -9.89 -5.80
C PRO A 432 -11.58 -9.15 -4.93
N ARG A 433 -12.06 -8.28 -4.05
CA ARG A 433 -11.24 -7.52 -3.09
C ARG A 433 -10.23 -6.53 -3.71
N ARG A 434 -10.49 -6.11 -4.96
CA ARG A 434 -9.73 -5.06 -5.66
C ARG A 434 -10.53 -3.75 -5.80
N TYR A 435 -11.63 -3.63 -5.08
CA TYR A 435 -12.60 -2.53 -5.24
C TYR A 435 -12.03 -1.13 -4.96
N ASP A 436 -11.01 -1.01 -4.14
CA ASP A 436 -10.44 0.29 -3.75
C ASP A 436 -9.87 1.06 -4.95
N ILE A 437 -9.50 0.38 -6.04
CA ILE A 437 -9.05 1.03 -7.27
C ILE A 437 -10.13 1.97 -7.83
N ARG A 438 -11.42 1.69 -7.60
CA ARG A 438 -12.53 2.54 -8.02
C ARG A 438 -12.48 3.92 -7.40
N TYR A 439 -12.02 4.02 -6.16
CA TYR A 439 -11.93 5.30 -5.45
C TYR A 439 -11.00 6.29 -6.15
N LEU A 440 -9.89 5.82 -6.74
CA LEU A 440 -9.01 6.70 -7.52
C LEU A 440 -9.72 7.28 -8.75
N GLY A 441 -10.48 6.45 -9.46
CA GLY A 441 -11.23 6.91 -10.62
C GLY A 441 -12.38 7.85 -10.26
N GLN A 442 -13.10 7.57 -9.17
CA GLN A 442 -14.17 8.44 -8.66
C GLN A 442 -13.60 9.79 -8.23
N TRP A 443 -12.44 9.79 -7.56
CA TRP A 443 -11.75 11.02 -7.18
C TRP A 443 -11.28 11.82 -8.40
N LEU A 444 -10.72 11.16 -9.43
CA LEU A 444 -10.34 11.84 -10.68
C LEU A 444 -11.54 12.48 -11.35
N GLU A 445 -12.68 11.78 -11.45
CA GLU A 445 -13.90 12.34 -12.03
C GLU A 445 -14.41 13.52 -11.22
N HIS A 446 -14.52 13.37 -9.89
CA HIS A 446 -14.94 14.44 -9.00
C HIS A 446 -14.07 15.69 -9.18
N THR A 447 -12.75 15.52 -9.06
CA THR A 447 -11.81 16.65 -9.16
C THR A 447 -11.82 17.31 -10.54
N CYS A 448 -11.93 16.54 -11.62
CA CYS A 448 -12.08 17.11 -12.96
C CYS A 448 -13.33 18.00 -13.05
N ARG A 449 -14.48 17.54 -12.55
CA ARG A 449 -15.73 18.30 -12.57
C ARG A 449 -15.64 19.57 -11.73
N GLU A 450 -15.09 19.48 -10.52
CA GLU A 450 -14.88 20.65 -9.64
C GLU A 450 -13.94 21.71 -10.28
N LEU A 451 -12.98 21.27 -11.10
CA LEU A 451 -12.10 22.16 -11.86
C LEU A 451 -12.73 22.69 -13.16
N GLY A 452 -14.00 22.37 -13.44
CA GLY A 452 -14.73 22.83 -14.62
C GLY A 452 -14.38 22.06 -15.90
N VAL A 453 -13.81 20.87 -15.80
CA VAL A 453 -13.62 20.00 -16.97
C VAL A 453 -14.96 19.46 -17.43
N GLU A 454 -15.30 19.68 -18.71
CA GLU A 454 -16.49 19.12 -19.33
C GLU A 454 -16.25 17.67 -19.72
N ILE A 455 -17.08 16.74 -19.23
CA ILE A 455 -16.97 15.30 -19.55
C ILE A 455 -18.22 14.87 -20.30
N ILE A 456 -18.07 14.55 -21.58
CA ILE A 456 -19.17 14.10 -22.48
C ILE A 456 -19.04 12.59 -22.65
N LEU A 457 -19.96 11.87 -22.01
CA LEU A 457 -20.07 10.41 -22.09
C LEU A 457 -20.90 9.97 -23.31
N ASN A 458 -20.80 8.67 -23.67
CA ASN A 458 -21.46 8.07 -24.82
C ASN A 458 -21.11 8.77 -26.15
N LYS A 459 -19.91 9.36 -26.23
CA LYS A 459 -19.39 10.01 -27.42
C LYS A 459 -18.17 9.29 -27.94
N GLU A 460 -18.36 8.38 -28.86
CA GLU A 460 -17.29 7.77 -29.62
C GLU A 460 -16.76 8.79 -30.64
N ALA A 461 -15.45 9.03 -30.63
CA ALA A 461 -14.80 10.00 -31.50
C ALA A 461 -14.25 9.30 -32.74
N THR A 462 -14.60 9.75 -33.91
CA THR A 462 -13.91 9.44 -35.18
C THR A 462 -12.88 10.53 -35.51
N ALA A 463 -11.99 10.27 -36.46
CA ALA A 463 -11.04 11.27 -36.91
C ALA A 463 -11.79 12.47 -37.56
N GLU A 464 -12.90 12.22 -38.27
CA GLU A 464 -13.77 13.23 -38.90
C GLU A 464 -14.45 14.10 -37.85
N ASP A 465 -14.98 13.52 -36.76
CA ASP A 465 -15.57 14.27 -35.67
C ASP A 465 -14.56 15.20 -34.99
N ILE A 466 -13.34 14.71 -34.77
CA ILE A 466 -12.25 15.49 -34.16
C ILE A 466 -11.83 16.64 -35.09
N LEU A 467 -11.65 16.38 -36.38
CA LEU A 467 -11.36 17.41 -37.38
C LEU A 467 -12.47 18.47 -37.48
N ALA A 468 -13.73 18.06 -37.44
CA ALA A 468 -14.83 18.99 -37.44
C ALA A 468 -14.89 19.90 -36.22
N ALA A 469 -14.54 19.33 -35.04
CA ALA A 469 -14.49 20.06 -33.77
C ALA A 469 -13.19 20.87 -33.56
N SER A 470 -12.15 20.63 -34.37
CA SER A 470 -10.81 21.21 -34.11
C SER A 470 -10.75 22.74 -34.14
N LYS A 471 -11.71 23.41 -34.81
CA LYS A 471 -11.89 24.87 -34.82
C LYS A 471 -12.23 25.46 -33.42
N ASP A 472 -12.78 24.62 -32.54
CA ASP A 472 -13.18 25.00 -31.17
C ASP A 472 -12.12 24.70 -30.14
N PHE A 473 -11.03 24.00 -30.53
CA PHE A 473 -9.93 23.58 -29.66
C PHE A 473 -8.57 23.96 -30.22
N ASP A 474 -7.66 24.32 -29.34
CA ASP A 474 -6.28 24.70 -29.69
C ASP A 474 -5.34 23.49 -29.73
N ARG A 475 -5.72 22.39 -29.04
CA ARG A 475 -4.98 21.13 -28.93
C ARG A 475 -5.91 19.93 -28.80
N VAL A 476 -5.47 18.78 -29.29
CA VAL A 476 -6.13 17.48 -29.12
C VAL A 476 -5.17 16.52 -28.44
N VAL A 477 -5.67 15.78 -27.44
CA VAL A 477 -4.86 14.75 -26.71
C VAL A 477 -5.57 13.41 -26.79
N ILE A 478 -4.89 12.44 -27.38
CA ILE A 478 -5.41 11.07 -27.54
C ILE A 478 -5.02 10.24 -26.32
N ALA A 479 -6.02 9.86 -25.53
CA ALA A 479 -5.93 9.00 -24.34
C ALA A 479 -6.84 7.76 -24.47
N ALA A 480 -6.91 7.19 -25.68
CA ALA A 480 -7.86 6.14 -26.08
C ALA A 480 -7.54 4.75 -25.51
N GLY A 481 -6.46 4.63 -24.73
CA GLY A 481 -6.08 3.42 -24.02
C GLY A 481 -5.49 2.34 -24.93
N SER A 482 -5.84 1.08 -24.67
CA SER A 482 -5.32 -0.08 -25.40
C SER A 482 -6.44 -0.96 -25.97
N LYS A 483 -6.07 -1.89 -26.84
CA LYS A 483 -6.93 -2.92 -27.44
C LYS A 483 -6.45 -4.30 -27.00
N ALA A 484 -7.41 -5.18 -26.67
CA ALA A 484 -7.10 -6.58 -26.36
C ALA A 484 -6.47 -7.28 -27.58
N VAL A 485 -5.56 -8.20 -27.33
CA VAL A 485 -4.87 -8.98 -28.39
C VAL A 485 -5.46 -10.37 -28.47
N MET A 486 -5.79 -10.80 -29.69
CA MET A 486 -6.05 -12.20 -29.99
C MET A 486 -4.73 -12.86 -30.42
N PRO A 487 -4.23 -13.85 -29.68
CA PRO A 487 -2.97 -14.52 -30.04
C PRO A 487 -3.16 -15.34 -31.32
N PRO A 488 -2.10 -15.52 -32.14
CA PRO A 488 -2.19 -16.28 -33.38
C PRO A 488 -2.18 -17.81 -33.15
N ILE A 489 -3.16 -18.29 -32.40
CA ILE A 489 -3.34 -19.71 -32.09
C ILE A 489 -4.37 -20.28 -33.05
N PRO A 490 -4.11 -21.46 -33.70
CA PRO A 490 -5.07 -22.14 -34.52
C PRO A 490 -6.41 -22.33 -33.81
N THR A 491 -7.47 -21.85 -34.41
CA THR A 491 -8.81 -21.86 -33.83
C THR A 491 -9.77 -22.68 -34.68
N GLU A 492 -10.51 -23.56 -34.05
CA GLU A 492 -11.53 -24.37 -34.68
C GLU A 492 -12.85 -23.59 -34.80
N GLU A 493 -13.55 -23.78 -35.91
CA GLU A 493 -14.86 -23.16 -36.10
C GLU A 493 -15.86 -23.63 -35.02
N GLY A 494 -16.55 -22.66 -34.40
CA GLY A 494 -17.50 -22.92 -33.30
C GLY A 494 -16.89 -23.10 -31.94
N ALA A 495 -15.59 -22.83 -31.76
CA ALA A 495 -15.00 -22.67 -30.43
C ALA A 495 -15.60 -21.45 -29.71
N ASP A 496 -16.04 -21.62 -28.46
CA ASP A 496 -16.61 -20.52 -27.65
C ASP A 496 -15.46 -19.72 -27.01
N ILE A 497 -15.15 -18.57 -27.60
CA ILE A 497 -14.01 -17.73 -27.23
C ILE A 497 -14.51 -16.35 -26.82
N VAL A 498 -14.07 -15.91 -25.63
CA VAL A 498 -14.35 -14.57 -25.09
C VAL A 498 -13.05 -13.91 -24.62
N HIS A 499 -13.01 -12.59 -24.55
CA HIS A 499 -11.90 -11.86 -23.93
C HIS A 499 -12.10 -11.72 -22.42
N ALA A 500 -11.00 -11.67 -21.66
CA ALA A 500 -11.03 -11.37 -20.23
C ALA A 500 -11.77 -10.07 -19.91
N TRP A 501 -11.69 -9.08 -20.79
CA TRP A 501 -12.41 -7.80 -20.62
C TRP A 501 -13.93 -7.96 -20.69
N ASP A 502 -14.45 -8.87 -21.53
CA ASP A 502 -15.89 -9.15 -21.61
C ASP A 502 -16.39 -9.85 -20.34
N VAL A 503 -15.55 -10.65 -19.72
CA VAL A 503 -15.83 -11.27 -18.40
C VAL A 503 -15.93 -10.18 -17.34
N PHE A 504 -14.98 -9.25 -17.27
CA PHE A 504 -15.00 -8.14 -16.30
C PHE A 504 -16.15 -7.16 -16.54
N GLU A 505 -16.61 -7.02 -17.77
CA GLU A 505 -17.80 -6.22 -18.11
C GLU A 505 -19.14 -6.95 -17.85
N GLY A 506 -19.10 -8.25 -17.48
CA GLY A 506 -20.31 -9.05 -17.29
C GLY A 506 -21.06 -9.36 -18.60
N LYS A 507 -20.37 -9.26 -19.75
CA LYS A 507 -20.95 -9.53 -21.09
C LYS A 507 -20.80 -10.98 -21.51
N ALA A 508 -19.78 -11.68 -20.97
CA ALA A 508 -19.49 -13.06 -21.32
C ALA A 508 -20.50 -14.02 -20.66
N ARG A 509 -20.99 -14.99 -21.43
CA ARG A 509 -21.70 -16.18 -20.91
C ARG A 509 -20.70 -17.31 -20.84
N LEU A 510 -20.55 -17.92 -19.68
CA LEU A 510 -19.55 -18.95 -19.43
C LEU A 510 -20.19 -20.33 -19.25
N GLY A 511 -19.59 -21.33 -19.87
CA GLY A 511 -19.88 -22.73 -19.58
C GLY A 511 -19.19 -23.19 -18.31
N LYS A 512 -19.42 -24.44 -17.89
CA LYS A 512 -18.94 -24.97 -16.60
C LYS A 512 -17.42 -25.11 -16.50
N ASN A 513 -16.78 -25.54 -17.60
CA ASN A 513 -15.33 -25.71 -17.68
C ASN A 513 -14.75 -24.54 -18.46
N VAL A 514 -13.95 -23.71 -17.80
CA VAL A 514 -13.36 -22.49 -18.36
C VAL A 514 -11.83 -22.64 -18.43
N VAL A 515 -11.27 -22.44 -19.64
CA VAL A 515 -9.83 -22.38 -19.81
C VAL A 515 -9.42 -20.95 -20.10
N VAL A 516 -8.55 -20.38 -19.24
CA VAL A 516 -7.96 -19.05 -19.41
C VAL A 516 -6.60 -19.20 -20.09
N VAL A 517 -6.43 -18.59 -21.25
CA VAL A 517 -5.20 -18.58 -22.03
C VAL A 517 -4.40 -17.32 -21.74
N GLY A 518 -3.26 -17.49 -21.06
CA GLY A 518 -2.40 -16.45 -20.52
C GLY A 518 -2.51 -16.33 -19.01
N GLY A 519 -1.39 -16.50 -18.30
CA GLY A 519 -1.29 -16.49 -16.85
C GLY A 519 -0.59 -15.21 -16.31
N GLY A 520 -0.62 -14.12 -17.08
CA GLY A 520 -0.23 -12.79 -16.61
C GLY A 520 -1.19 -12.27 -15.53
N ASP A 521 -1.04 -11.00 -15.13
CA ASP A 521 -1.84 -10.35 -14.07
C ASP A 521 -3.34 -10.48 -14.36
N VAL A 522 -3.77 -10.09 -15.57
CA VAL A 522 -5.18 -10.13 -16.00
C VAL A 522 -5.71 -11.57 -16.05
N GLY A 523 -4.88 -12.53 -16.47
CA GLY A 523 -5.30 -13.93 -16.58
C GLY A 523 -5.57 -14.57 -15.21
N VAL A 524 -4.71 -14.32 -14.23
CA VAL A 524 -4.91 -14.78 -12.85
C VAL A 524 -6.13 -14.09 -12.22
N GLU A 525 -6.27 -12.78 -12.42
CA GLU A 525 -7.39 -12.00 -11.85
C GLU A 525 -8.75 -12.39 -12.46
N VAL A 526 -8.82 -12.62 -13.77
CA VAL A 526 -10.06 -13.10 -14.41
C VAL A 526 -10.41 -14.52 -13.99
N ALA A 527 -9.40 -15.40 -13.86
CA ALA A 527 -9.61 -16.77 -13.36
C ALA A 527 -10.17 -16.78 -11.94
N MET A 528 -9.64 -15.93 -11.08
CA MET A 528 -10.11 -15.76 -9.71
C MET A 528 -11.55 -15.22 -9.67
N THR A 529 -11.85 -14.22 -10.52
CA THR A 529 -13.19 -13.65 -10.66
C THR A 529 -14.22 -14.72 -11.08
N ILE A 530 -13.88 -15.55 -12.03
CA ILE A 530 -14.74 -16.64 -12.50
C ILE A 530 -14.90 -17.71 -11.42
N ALA A 531 -13.82 -18.12 -10.78
CA ALA A 531 -13.82 -19.19 -9.79
C ALA A 531 -14.60 -18.81 -8.50
N GLU A 532 -14.71 -17.52 -8.17
CA GLU A 532 -15.45 -17.04 -6.99
C GLU A 532 -16.97 -16.97 -7.22
N VAL A 533 -17.43 -17.06 -8.46
CA VAL A 533 -18.89 -17.05 -8.75
C VAL A 533 -19.56 -18.27 -8.12
N GLY A 534 -20.60 -18.00 -7.33
CA GLY A 534 -21.37 -19.05 -6.61
C GLY A 534 -20.78 -19.47 -5.27
N THR A 535 -19.68 -18.87 -4.81
CA THR A 535 -19.25 -18.99 -3.41
C THR A 535 -20.18 -18.19 -2.49
N ILE A 536 -20.21 -18.52 -1.20
CA ILE A 536 -21.03 -17.76 -0.24
C ILE A 536 -20.45 -16.35 -0.02
N THR A 537 -21.34 -15.37 0.16
CA THR A 537 -20.97 -13.98 0.48
C THR A 537 -20.60 -13.83 1.96
N ALA A 538 -19.97 -12.70 2.30
CA ALA A 538 -19.65 -12.37 3.71
C ALA A 538 -20.92 -12.34 4.59
N GLU A 539 -22.04 -11.80 4.08
CA GLU A 539 -23.32 -11.75 4.81
C GLU A 539 -23.93 -13.14 5.01
N GLN A 540 -23.85 -14.01 4.00
CA GLN A 540 -24.27 -15.41 4.12
C GLN A 540 -23.42 -16.16 5.14
N LEU A 541 -22.08 -15.97 5.10
CA LEU A 541 -21.18 -16.56 6.08
C LEU A 541 -21.53 -16.09 7.50
N ARG A 542 -21.71 -14.79 7.71
CA ARG A 542 -22.11 -14.22 9.00
C ARG A 542 -23.41 -14.84 9.52
N PHE A 543 -24.44 -14.93 8.66
CA PHE A 543 -25.71 -15.58 9.00
C PHE A 543 -25.49 -17.03 9.44
N MET A 544 -24.76 -17.81 8.63
CA MET A 544 -24.52 -19.23 8.90
C MET A 544 -23.72 -19.45 10.18
N MET A 545 -22.76 -18.59 10.49
CA MET A 545 -21.98 -18.64 11.74
C MET A 545 -22.84 -18.32 12.97
N ILE A 546 -23.67 -17.24 12.91
CA ILE A 546 -24.56 -16.84 14.02
C ILE A 546 -25.54 -17.94 14.36
N TYR A 547 -26.17 -18.50 13.34
CA TYR A 547 -27.23 -19.51 13.52
C TYR A 547 -26.71 -20.95 13.49
N LYS A 548 -25.39 -21.15 13.34
CA LYS A 548 -24.74 -22.48 13.32
C LYS A 548 -25.41 -23.46 12.34
N THR A 549 -25.75 -22.96 11.12
CA THR A 549 -26.48 -23.75 10.11
C THR A 549 -25.64 -24.87 9.51
N GLU A 550 -24.31 -24.68 9.47
CA GLU A 550 -23.34 -25.63 8.91
C GLU A 550 -22.06 -25.68 9.77
N PRO A 551 -21.36 -26.82 9.81
CA PRO A 551 -20.06 -26.93 10.47
C PRO A 551 -18.97 -26.11 9.73
N GLU A 552 -17.92 -25.68 10.46
CA GLU A 552 -16.84 -24.85 9.94
C GLU A 552 -16.19 -25.39 8.65
N ALA A 553 -15.97 -26.72 8.60
CA ALA A 553 -15.40 -27.37 7.40
C ALA A 553 -16.28 -27.17 6.15
N LYS A 554 -17.61 -27.20 6.32
CA LYS A 554 -18.56 -26.95 5.24
C LYS A 554 -18.60 -25.50 4.85
N LEU A 555 -18.52 -24.57 5.80
CA LEU A 555 -18.43 -23.14 5.55
C LEU A 555 -17.16 -22.81 4.75
N LYS A 556 -16.01 -23.40 5.10
CA LYS A 556 -14.76 -23.26 4.31
C LYS A 556 -14.92 -23.78 2.88
N GLN A 557 -15.62 -24.91 2.70
CA GLN A 557 -15.91 -25.43 1.37
C GLN A 557 -16.78 -24.46 0.55
N LEU A 558 -17.84 -23.92 1.12
CA LEU A 558 -18.75 -22.98 0.46
C LEU A 558 -18.08 -21.65 0.13
N LEU A 559 -17.10 -21.20 0.93
CA LEU A 559 -16.28 -20.01 0.67
C LEU A 559 -15.31 -20.17 -0.51
N ASN A 560 -14.93 -21.41 -0.84
CA ASN A 560 -13.85 -21.68 -1.79
C ASN A 560 -14.32 -22.37 -3.06
N ASN A 561 -15.46 -23.04 -3.07
CA ASN A 561 -15.95 -23.80 -4.22
C ASN A 561 -17.06 -23.03 -4.93
N GLY A 562 -16.73 -22.37 -6.02
CA GLY A 562 -17.67 -21.75 -6.94
C GLY A 562 -18.32 -22.78 -7.89
N VAL A 563 -19.10 -22.28 -8.85
CA VAL A 563 -19.83 -23.10 -9.83
C VAL A 563 -19.00 -23.49 -11.04
N TYR A 564 -17.90 -22.76 -11.31
CA TYR A 564 -17.04 -22.99 -12.47
C TYR A 564 -15.79 -23.77 -12.11
N LYS A 565 -15.31 -24.60 -13.06
CA LYS A 565 -13.99 -25.23 -13.02
C LYS A 565 -13.06 -24.44 -13.91
N VAL A 566 -12.06 -23.79 -13.32
CA VAL A 566 -11.17 -22.87 -14.04
C VAL A 566 -9.76 -23.46 -14.14
N THR A 567 -9.21 -23.45 -15.35
CA THR A 567 -7.81 -23.80 -15.61
C THR A 567 -7.13 -22.62 -16.28
N VAL A 568 -5.96 -22.20 -15.78
CA VAL A 568 -5.12 -21.17 -16.40
C VAL A 568 -3.93 -21.84 -17.07
N VAL A 569 -3.70 -21.55 -18.34
CA VAL A 569 -2.56 -22.06 -19.11
C VAL A 569 -1.57 -20.91 -19.35
N GLU A 570 -0.32 -21.11 -18.94
CA GLU A 570 0.76 -20.12 -19.06
C GLU A 570 2.02 -20.75 -19.64
N MET A 571 2.59 -20.10 -20.67
CA MET A 571 3.86 -20.54 -21.30
C MET A 571 5.08 -20.26 -20.42
N GLY A 572 5.01 -19.23 -19.62
CA GLY A 572 6.08 -18.79 -18.72
C GLY A 572 6.21 -19.67 -17.48
N LYS A 573 7.31 -19.45 -16.76
CA LYS A 573 7.61 -20.16 -15.49
C LYS A 573 6.83 -19.65 -14.29
N LYS A 574 6.23 -18.45 -14.37
CA LYS A 574 5.58 -17.77 -13.24
C LYS A 574 4.21 -17.23 -13.66
N PHE A 575 3.23 -17.36 -12.78
CA PHE A 575 1.93 -16.69 -12.91
C PHE A 575 2.01 -15.28 -12.34
N ALA A 576 1.28 -14.35 -12.96
CA ALA A 576 1.18 -12.94 -12.55
C ALA A 576 2.56 -12.34 -12.19
N PRO A 577 3.55 -12.42 -13.11
CA PRO A 577 4.93 -12.00 -12.82
C PRO A 577 5.02 -10.49 -12.56
N ASP A 578 4.09 -9.74 -13.12
CA ASP A 578 4.06 -8.29 -13.05
C ASP A 578 3.27 -7.74 -11.84
N ILE A 579 2.48 -8.55 -11.14
CA ILE A 579 1.92 -8.13 -9.85
C ILE A 579 3.07 -7.96 -8.85
N ASN A 580 3.06 -6.81 -8.18
CA ASN A 580 4.07 -6.49 -7.18
C ASN A 580 4.15 -7.54 -6.07
N PRO A 581 5.37 -7.90 -5.60
CA PRO A 581 5.60 -8.97 -4.62
C PRO A 581 4.74 -8.89 -3.37
N GLY A 582 4.57 -7.66 -2.81
CA GLY A 582 3.77 -7.43 -1.60
C GLY A 582 2.28 -7.78 -1.71
N SER A 583 1.74 -7.88 -2.94
CA SER A 583 0.34 -8.27 -3.17
C SER A 583 0.21 -9.61 -3.88
N ARG A 584 1.23 -10.03 -4.66
CA ARG A 584 1.17 -11.24 -5.49
C ARG A 584 0.97 -12.51 -4.66
N TRP A 585 1.63 -12.63 -3.51
CA TRP A 585 1.55 -13.82 -2.67
C TRP A 585 0.11 -14.09 -2.20
N SER A 586 -0.64 -13.07 -1.78
CA SER A 586 -2.01 -13.22 -1.30
C SER A 586 -2.98 -13.54 -2.45
N ILE A 587 -2.80 -12.92 -3.62
CA ILE A 587 -3.56 -13.22 -4.83
C ILE A 587 -3.34 -14.68 -5.25
N MET A 588 -2.10 -15.14 -5.32
CA MET A 588 -1.78 -16.54 -5.67
C MET A 588 -2.29 -17.53 -4.62
N TYR A 589 -2.23 -17.15 -3.33
CA TYR A 589 -2.79 -17.96 -2.26
C TYR A 589 -4.32 -18.11 -2.41
N ARG A 590 -5.03 -17.00 -2.66
CA ARG A 590 -6.49 -17.02 -2.89
C ARG A 590 -6.88 -17.80 -4.14
N THR A 591 -6.15 -17.63 -5.23
CA THR A 591 -6.36 -18.37 -6.50
C THR A 591 -6.33 -19.88 -6.27
N LYS A 592 -5.35 -20.35 -5.49
CA LYS A 592 -5.25 -21.78 -5.11
C LYS A 592 -6.40 -22.23 -4.21
N GLN A 593 -6.81 -21.42 -3.23
CA GLN A 593 -7.95 -21.73 -2.36
C GLN A 593 -9.26 -21.92 -3.15
N LEU A 594 -9.44 -21.13 -4.22
CA LEU A 594 -10.59 -21.23 -5.12
C LEU A 594 -10.53 -22.46 -6.04
N GLY A 595 -9.51 -23.30 -5.93
CA GLY A 595 -9.38 -24.53 -6.72
C GLY A 595 -9.03 -24.27 -8.19
N VAL A 596 -8.50 -23.10 -8.54
CA VAL A 596 -8.04 -22.82 -9.91
C VAL A 596 -6.84 -23.70 -10.24
N ASN A 597 -6.95 -24.47 -11.33
CA ASN A 597 -5.86 -25.27 -11.84
C ASN A 597 -4.87 -24.38 -12.62
N LEU A 598 -3.58 -24.40 -12.23
CA LEU A 598 -2.54 -23.54 -12.75
C LEU A 598 -1.48 -24.35 -13.51
N LEU A 599 -1.47 -24.28 -14.85
CA LEU A 599 -0.56 -24.98 -15.74
C LEU A 599 0.49 -23.99 -16.28
N LYS A 600 1.67 -23.97 -15.67
CA LYS A 600 2.84 -23.22 -16.14
C LYS A 600 3.66 -24.01 -17.16
N GLU A 601 4.54 -23.30 -17.88
CA GLU A 601 5.42 -23.91 -18.89
C GLU A 601 4.62 -24.77 -19.89
N THR A 602 3.38 -24.33 -20.18
CA THR A 602 2.40 -25.04 -20.98
C THR A 602 1.98 -24.17 -22.18
N ARG A 603 2.24 -24.63 -23.37
CA ARG A 603 1.92 -23.94 -24.62
C ARG A 603 0.55 -24.38 -25.12
N VAL A 604 -0.30 -23.43 -25.51
CA VAL A 604 -1.56 -23.72 -26.21
C VAL A 604 -1.25 -23.94 -27.68
N LEU A 605 -1.68 -25.09 -28.22
CA LEU A 605 -1.50 -25.49 -29.61
C LEU A 605 -2.72 -25.18 -30.47
N LYS A 606 -3.93 -25.38 -29.92
CA LYS A 606 -5.19 -25.18 -30.66
C LYS A 606 -6.33 -24.81 -29.69
N LEU A 607 -7.17 -23.87 -30.11
CA LEU A 607 -8.44 -23.53 -29.48
C LEU A 607 -9.55 -24.31 -30.18
N GLY A 608 -10.03 -25.38 -29.55
CA GLY A 608 -11.00 -26.29 -30.15
C GLY A 608 -12.42 -26.10 -29.58
N LYS A 609 -13.39 -26.71 -30.26
CA LYS A 609 -14.75 -26.80 -29.79
C LYS A 609 -14.82 -27.84 -28.65
N GLY A 610 -15.08 -27.35 -27.43
CA GLY A 610 -15.18 -28.20 -26.22
C GLY A 610 -13.86 -28.60 -25.56
N ALA A 611 -12.71 -28.21 -26.13
CA ALA A 611 -11.41 -28.48 -25.51
C ALA A 611 -10.30 -27.54 -26.03
N VAL A 612 -9.25 -27.36 -25.22
CA VAL A 612 -8.00 -26.67 -25.61
C VAL A 612 -6.88 -27.71 -25.68
N GLU A 613 -6.18 -27.77 -26.82
CA GLU A 613 -4.99 -28.61 -26.97
C GLU A 613 -3.76 -27.86 -26.45
N VAL A 614 -2.99 -28.51 -25.59
CA VAL A 614 -1.79 -27.94 -24.98
C VAL A 614 -0.61 -28.90 -25.04
N GLU A 615 0.60 -28.37 -24.86
CA GLU A 615 1.84 -29.13 -24.79
C GLU A 615 2.71 -28.58 -23.64
N ASN A 616 3.23 -29.48 -22.83
CA ASN A 616 4.22 -29.20 -21.79
C ASN A 616 5.28 -30.32 -21.74
N ALA A 617 6.07 -30.39 -20.65
CA ALA A 617 7.10 -31.43 -20.48
C ALA A 617 6.53 -32.86 -20.47
N ASP A 618 5.28 -33.05 -20.09
CA ASP A 618 4.59 -34.32 -20.05
C ASP A 618 3.97 -34.72 -21.41
N GLY A 619 4.13 -33.84 -22.42
CA GLY A 619 3.65 -34.05 -23.78
C GLY A 619 2.34 -33.31 -24.09
N LYS A 620 1.65 -33.76 -25.15
CA LYS A 620 0.40 -33.16 -25.60
C LYS A 620 -0.78 -33.63 -24.78
N GLN A 621 -1.65 -32.70 -24.41
CA GLN A 621 -2.84 -32.93 -23.62
C GLN A 621 -4.03 -32.16 -24.18
N SER A 622 -5.23 -32.64 -23.92
CA SER A 622 -6.49 -31.98 -24.27
C SER A 622 -7.21 -31.61 -22.97
N ILE A 623 -7.49 -30.32 -22.76
CA ILE A 623 -8.15 -29.78 -21.57
C ILE A 623 -9.60 -29.48 -21.93
N PRO A 624 -10.59 -30.07 -21.27
CA PRO A 624 -12.00 -29.74 -21.50
C PRO A 624 -12.28 -28.25 -21.27
N ALA A 625 -12.94 -27.61 -22.23
CA ALA A 625 -13.27 -26.19 -22.19
C ALA A 625 -14.63 -25.95 -22.85
N ASP A 626 -15.62 -25.60 -22.04
CA ASP A 626 -16.91 -25.13 -22.59
C ASP A 626 -16.78 -23.66 -23.06
N THR A 627 -15.93 -22.89 -22.41
CA THR A 627 -15.57 -21.51 -22.80
C THR A 627 -14.07 -21.28 -22.64
N ILE A 628 -13.49 -20.60 -23.61
CA ILE A 628 -12.07 -20.22 -23.64
C ILE A 628 -11.97 -18.71 -23.43
N VAL A 629 -11.24 -18.28 -22.38
CA VAL A 629 -11.04 -16.88 -22.08
C VAL A 629 -9.63 -16.45 -22.49
N ILE A 630 -9.53 -15.48 -23.38
CA ILE A 630 -8.25 -14.94 -23.84
C ILE A 630 -7.79 -13.81 -22.92
N ALA A 631 -6.63 -13.99 -22.31
CA ALA A 631 -5.94 -13.02 -21.47
C ALA A 631 -4.47 -12.82 -21.91
N ALA A 632 -4.24 -12.77 -23.23
CA ALA A 632 -2.91 -12.77 -23.86
C ALA A 632 -2.32 -11.35 -24.05
N GLY A 633 -2.76 -10.38 -23.26
CA GLY A 633 -2.23 -9.02 -23.27
C GLY A 633 -3.04 -8.03 -24.12
N ALA A 634 -2.46 -6.84 -24.28
CA ALA A 634 -3.05 -5.73 -25.01
C ALA A 634 -2.00 -5.03 -25.88
N LYS A 635 -2.44 -4.22 -26.85
CA LYS A 635 -1.59 -3.35 -27.67
C LYS A 635 -2.10 -1.91 -27.62
N PRO A 636 -1.23 -0.91 -27.88
CA PRO A 636 -1.65 0.49 -27.94
C PRO A 636 -2.81 0.73 -28.90
N ASN A 637 -3.72 1.64 -28.51
CA ASN A 637 -4.80 2.14 -29.38
C ASN A 637 -4.45 3.56 -29.84
N ASN A 638 -3.55 3.66 -30.84
CA ASN A 638 -3.06 4.93 -31.38
C ASN A 638 -3.65 5.29 -32.76
N ASP A 639 -4.65 4.57 -33.25
CA ASP A 639 -5.21 4.75 -34.60
C ASP A 639 -5.66 6.20 -34.85
N LEU A 640 -6.30 6.84 -33.86
CA LEU A 640 -6.73 8.25 -33.97
C LEU A 640 -5.55 9.21 -34.04
N TYR A 641 -4.49 8.96 -33.27
CA TYR A 641 -3.27 9.77 -33.32
C TYR A 641 -2.64 9.70 -34.71
N GLU A 642 -2.45 8.50 -35.25
CA GLU A 642 -1.88 8.30 -36.59
C GLU A 642 -2.72 8.94 -37.69
N ALA A 643 -4.06 8.94 -37.55
CA ALA A 643 -4.96 9.57 -38.50
C ALA A 643 -4.97 11.11 -38.46
N LEU A 644 -4.52 11.71 -37.35
CA LEU A 644 -4.65 13.16 -37.06
C LEU A 644 -3.31 13.91 -37.01
N LYS A 645 -2.18 13.26 -36.70
CA LYS A 645 -0.89 13.90 -36.44
C LYS A 645 -0.37 14.81 -37.56
N ASP A 646 -0.71 14.52 -38.81
CA ASP A 646 -0.33 15.31 -39.99
C ASP A 646 -1.42 16.30 -40.43
N LYS A 647 -2.59 16.28 -39.77
CA LYS A 647 -3.76 17.10 -40.13
C LYS A 647 -4.06 18.22 -39.15
N LEU A 648 -3.60 18.10 -37.92
CA LEU A 648 -3.79 19.11 -36.87
C LEU A 648 -2.44 19.62 -36.35
N PRO A 649 -2.32 20.89 -36.00
CA PRO A 649 -1.03 21.49 -35.61
C PRO A 649 -0.55 21.03 -34.22
N LYS A 650 -1.49 20.64 -33.33
CA LYS A 650 -1.18 20.23 -31.97
C LYS A 650 -1.98 18.98 -31.62
N VAL A 651 -1.38 17.82 -31.81
CA VAL A 651 -1.93 16.52 -31.44
C VAL A 651 -0.91 15.76 -30.61
N ASP A 652 -1.31 15.37 -29.42
CA ASP A 652 -0.48 14.59 -28.50
C ASP A 652 -1.15 13.25 -28.18
N VAL A 653 -0.39 12.30 -27.64
CA VAL A 653 -0.86 10.98 -27.24
C VAL A 653 -0.27 10.58 -25.89
N VAL A 654 -1.11 10.01 -25.00
CA VAL A 654 -0.71 9.64 -23.63
C VAL A 654 -1.20 8.27 -23.21
N GLY A 655 -0.58 7.73 -22.17
CA GLY A 655 -0.96 6.49 -21.53
C GLY A 655 -0.81 5.27 -22.42
N ASP A 656 -1.73 4.30 -22.29
CA ASP A 656 -1.70 3.04 -23.05
C ASP A 656 -1.87 3.22 -24.55
N SER A 657 -2.25 4.41 -25.02
CA SER A 657 -2.24 4.74 -26.44
C SER A 657 -0.82 4.87 -27.00
N VAL A 658 0.19 5.11 -26.15
CA VAL A 658 1.61 5.12 -26.50
C VAL A 658 2.25 3.76 -26.24
N SER A 659 2.11 3.29 -24.99
CA SER A 659 2.69 2.03 -24.52
C SER A 659 1.81 1.47 -23.41
N VAL A 660 1.39 0.23 -23.58
CA VAL A 660 0.58 -0.46 -22.57
C VAL A 660 1.38 -0.60 -21.27
N GLY A 661 0.76 -0.16 -20.18
CA GLY A 661 1.42 -0.14 -18.87
C GLY A 661 0.43 -0.27 -17.73
N ARG A 662 0.84 0.21 -16.56
CA ARG A 662 0.04 0.23 -15.34
C ARG A 662 -0.56 1.63 -15.11
N ILE A 663 -1.43 1.75 -14.11
CA ILE A 663 -2.06 3.03 -13.74
C ILE A 663 -1.01 4.13 -13.49
N ASN A 664 0.10 3.81 -12.80
CA ASN A 664 1.17 4.77 -12.57
C ASN A 664 1.84 5.27 -13.85
N ASN A 665 2.00 4.43 -14.87
CA ASN A 665 2.55 4.84 -16.18
C ASN A 665 1.58 5.78 -16.89
N ALA A 666 0.29 5.46 -16.84
CA ALA A 666 -0.77 6.30 -17.39
C ALA A 666 -0.83 7.69 -16.72
N VAL A 667 -0.79 7.72 -15.38
CA VAL A 667 -0.76 8.96 -14.58
C VAL A 667 0.52 9.76 -14.84
N ALA A 668 1.69 9.10 -14.86
CA ALA A 668 2.97 9.78 -15.08
C ALA A 668 3.07 10.43 -16.45
N SER A 669 2.73 9.69 -17.53
CA SER A 669 2.78 10.24 -18.90
C SER A 669 1.82 11.42 -19.08
N ALA A 670 0.64 11.34 -18.49
CA ALA A 670 -0.36 12.39 -18.53
C ALA A 670 0.10 13.65 -17.78
N TYR A 671 0.62 13.47 -16.56
CA TYR A 671 1.16 14.56 -15.76
C TYR A 671 2.32 15.27 -16.49
N GLN A 672 3.28 14.47 -16.99
CA GLN A 672 4.45 15.01 -17.70
C GLN A 672 4.05 15.82 -18.93
N LEU A 673 3.11 15.32 -19.77
CA LEU A 673 2.62 16.10 -20.92
C LEU A 673 1.95 17.40 -20.46
N ALA A 674 1.05 17.34 -19.45
CA ALA A 674 0.35 18.53 -18.96
C ALA A 674 1.28 19.60 -18.39
N MET A 675 2.51 19.24 -17.97
CA MET A 675 3.51 20.20 -17.52
C MET A 675 4.21 20.95 -18.68
N THR A 676 4.17 20.40 -19.88
CA THR A 676 4.87 21.00 -21.06
C THR A 676 4.02 21.98 -21.85
N ILE A 677 2.75 22.16 -21.47
CA ILE A 677 1.79 23.00 -22.18
C ILE A 677 1.32 24.19 -21.36
#